data_f6da30fbb28b744cb6bee65736e3d3c7
#
_entry.id   f6da30fbb28b744cb6bee65736e3d3c7
#
_cell.length_a   1.000
_cell.length_b   1.000
_cell.length_c   1.000
_cell.angle_alpha   90.00
_cell.angle_beta   90.00
_cell.angle_gamma   90.00
#
_symmetry.space_group_name_H-M   'P 1'
#
loop_
_entity.id
_entity.type
_entity.pdbx_description
1 polymer ?
#
loop_
_entity_poly.entity_id
_entity_poly.type
_entity_poly.pdbx_seq_one_letter_code
_entity_poly.pdbx_strand_id
1 'polypeptide(L)'
;MNTAPLQTTTQLDVESHIRFSKRPTDFVKYPIALGSIGPVTPLYAGANRYPFSCDTMRSGLGQPEVDNQQSFGTAVYREDETGKITNTIVGYSKDCLARSKLRYFALSPDGKSDEIFSLSQFKRKENSQQLLLIRLEQGTINRHIYTIAMPITPHEFGSWKTRSLWNNKLIYQFAGGVGIGFSQGKVNPAKLLNRRYREFHKGYAVITSSANKTSYTYNMLLAEDTAWRVKRQFEALYGKPQYTIGIGGSGGGLAQYLIAQNSPGLIDAAIPLYSYPDMVSQTIYALDCDLFNTYYHFKSELAQWDNSVKKRAIEGLNNAKIEHKSWFYTPINQLITGQTLYRPKVYSECVHGYFGLSSLVNNPAQGFLKPLFSQTINHQTNWSYWQDLALITQPKGEKNVPALWDNQGVQYGLKGLQQGVLSPEEFLHLNYHIGGWKQQSKQQPEQLLFFPFVKTPIWLTQWSRHNITSADDKPAQRTHSNIAAIKQAYRFGQVYLGVNDIPTIDIHHYLEEQLDMHHISTSFATRLRILKYHGNLKNHRIWISNKHYTPLNEAFEALDLWLTTQKAPLNASDRCFGEEGEVIADGEEVWNGDWNNQDDGECARHFPIYTNSRIQAGGPWAGSVFKCQRISVEQAIKQGVYHPIDMTPYRDKLAQTFPNGVCDYSKPDLGNPFSELNGKLSLSPLKSLPVAKSSEQS
;
A
#
# COMPACT_ATOMS: atom_id res chain seq x y z
N MET A 1 27.93 -6.44 17.55
CA MET A 1 28.36 -5.51 16.49
C MET A 1 27.54 -4.24 16.64
N ASN A 2 28.21 -3.14 16.95
CA ASN A 2 27.60 -1.84 17.10
C ASN A 2 27.12 -1.35 15.72
N THR A 3 25.85 -1.57 15.40
CA THR A 3 25.23 -0.88 14.28
C THR A 3 25.03 0.56 14.70
N ALA A 4 25.95 1.44 14.32
CA ALA A 4 25.72 2.86 14.43
C ALA A 4 24.37 3.18 13.78
N PRO A 5 23.46 3.90 14.46
CA PRO A 5 22.23 4.36 13.83
C PRO A 5 22.62 5.21 12.63
N LEU A 6 21.94 5.03 11.51
CA LEU A 6 22.11 5.90 10.36
C LEU A 6 21.97 7.35 10.84
N GLN A 7 23.07 8.08 10.82
CA GLN A 7 23.13 9.50 11.22
C GLN A 7 22.32 10.43 10.30
N THR A 8 21.55 9.85 9.44
CA THR A 8 20.97 10.44 8.25
C THR A 8 19.72 11.28 8.48
N THR A 9 19.00 11.02 9.55
CA THR A 9 17.74 11.74 9.79
C THR A 9 17.90 13.08 10.52
N THR A 10 19.08 13.35 11.07
CA THR A 10 19.31 14.54 11.89
C THR A 10 20.08 15.67 11.20
N GLN A 11 20.65 15.43 10.01
CA GLN A 11 21.40 16.47 9.29
C GLN A 11 20.72 16.94 8.01
N LEU A 12 19.50 16.54 7.77
CA LEU A 12 18.69 17.17 6.75
C LEU A 12 18.13 18.44 7.36
N ASP A 13 18.84 19.56 7.16
CA ASP A 13 18.26 20.89 7.21
C ASP A 13 17.19 20.97 6.13
N VAL A 14 16.02 20.48 6.44
CA VAL A 14 14.91 20.36 5.52
C VAL A 14 13.84 21.34 5.95
N GLU A 15 14.23 22.56 6.13
CA GLU A 15 13.28 23.63 6.16
C GLU A 15 12.68 23.73 4.75
N SER A 16 11.46 23.33 4.58
CA SER A 16 10.59 23.68 3.45
C SER A 16 10.61 22.81 2.17
N HIS A 17 11.35 21.72 2.04
CA HIS A 17 11.43 21.04 0.75
C HIS A 17 10.95 19.59 0.78
N ILE A 18 10.11 19.23 -0.19
CA ILE A 18 9.77 17.84 -0.49
C ILE A 18 10.87 17.23 -1.35
N ARG A 19 11.14 15.97 -1.12
CA ARG A 19 12.19 15.24 -1.77
C ARG A 19 11.84 14.81 -3.18
N PHE A 20 11.86 15.31 -4.25
CA PHE A 20 11.29 14.63 -5.42
C PHE A 20 12.14 14.61 -6.68
N SER A 21 12.83 15.66 -7.00
CA SER A 21 13.22 15.91 -8.39
C SER A 21 14.61 15.41 -8.75
N LYS A 22 15.50 15.15 -7.81
CA LYS A 22 16.85 14.66 -8.11
C LYS A 22 17.21 13.46 -7.24
N ARG A 23 17.50 12.37 -7.92
CA ARG A 23 18.13 11.20 -7.31
C ARG A 23 19.61 11.44 -7.11
N PRO A 24 20.22 10.83 -6.07
CA PRO A 24 21.67 10.68 -6.01
C PRO A 24 22.21 10.01 -7.28
N THR A 25 23.46 10.29 -7.62
CA THR A 25 24.11 9.64 -8.74
C THR A 25 24.25 8.15 -8.48
N ASP A 26 23.77 7.31 -9.40
CA ASP A 26 24.00 5.88 -9.39
C ASP A 26 25.31 5.57 -10.13
N PHE A 27 26.29 5.05 -9.40
CA PHE A 27 27.60 4.69 -9.97
C PHE A 27 27.61 3.30 -10.63
N VAL A 28 26.48 2.58 -10.59
CA VAL A 28 26.35 1.28 -11.27
C VAL A 28 26.40 1.45 -12.78
N LYS A 29 27.21 0.64 -13.42
CA LYS A 29 27.25 0.58 -14.88
C LYS A 29 26.12 -0.31 -15.40
N TYR A 30 25.36 0.21 -16.32
CA TYR A 30 24.30 -0.51 -17.03
C TYR A 30 24.70 -0.75 -18.50
N PRO A 31 24.29 -1.87 -19.14
CA PRO A 31 23.48 -2.93 -18.53
C PRO A 31 24.30 -3.81 -17.59
N ILE A 32 23.62 -4.35 -16.55
CA ILE A 32 24.14 -5.45 -15.76
C ILE A 32 24.35 -6.64 -16.70
N ALA A 33 25.57 -7.18 -16.74
CA ALA A 33 25.89 -8.28 -17.66
C ALA A 33 25.05 -9.53 -17.31
N LEU A 34 24.64 -10.27 -18.34
CA LEU A 34 23.96 -11.55 -18.14
C LEU A 34 24.86 -12.50 -17.34
N GLY A 35 24.29 -13.21 -16.37
CA GLY A 35 25.02 -14.05 -15.43
C GLY A 35 25.66 -13.30 -14.25
N SER A 36 25.50 -11.99 -14.17
CA SER A 36 26.01 -11.18 -13.04
C SER A 36 24.92 -10.91 -12.00
N ILE A 37 25.37 -10.55 -10.80
CA ILE A 37 24.53 -10.07 -9.72
C ILE A 37 24.33 -8.56 -9.87
N GLY A 38 23.10 -8.09 -9.70
CA GLY A 38 22.81 -6.67 -9.70
C GLY A 38 23.20 -5.96 -8.39
N PRO A 39 23.10 -4.63 -8.35
CA PRO A 39 23.46 -3.84 -7.17
C PRO A 39 22.54 -4.15 -5.99
N VAL A 40 23.12 -4.15 -4.79
CA VAL A 40 22.45 -4.51 -3.54
C VAL A 40 22.17 -3.33 -2.60
N THR A 41 22.87 -2.21 -2.79
CA THR A 41 22.78 -1.03 -1.93
C THR A 41 21.85 0.01 -2.52
N PRO A 42 20.66 0.22 -1.95
CA PRO A 42 19.73 1.29 -2.36
C PRO A 42 20.34 2.67 -2.15
N LEU A 43 20.02 3.61 -3.04
CA LEU A 43 20.54 4.98 -2.97
C LEU A 43 19.90 5.82 -1.85
N TYR A 44 18.63 5.57 -1.57
CA TYR A 44 17.86 6.37 -0.62
C TYR A 44 17.62 5.73 0.74
N ALA A 45 17.42 4.43 0.75
CA ALA A 45 17.00 3.71 1.94
C ALA A 45 18.14 3.00 2.67
N GLY A 46 19.35 3.04 2.12
CA GLY A 46 20.46 2.20 2.59
C GLY A 46 20.18 0.71 2.35
N ALA A 47 21.07 -0.15 2.82
CA ALA A 47 20.88 -1.59 2.75
C ALA A 47 19.73 -2.03 3.65
N ASN A 48 18.90 -2.95 3.16
CA ASN A 48 17.90 -3.60 3.99
C ASN A 48 18.61 -4.38 5.11
N ARG A 49 18.21 -4.18 6.35
CA ARG A 49 18.90 -4.74 7.52
C ARG A 49 18.43 -6.15 7.88
N TYR A 50 17.27 -6.55 7.36
CA TYR A 50 16.69 -7.84 7.68
C TYR A 50 17.12 -8.90 6.69
N PRO A 51 17.34 -10.14 7.15
CA PRO A 51 17.38 -11.26 6.26
C PRO A 51 16.00 -11.44 5.63
N PHE A 52 15.97 -11.71 4.33
CA PHE A 52 14.75 -12.07 3.63
C PHE A 52 14.46 -13.57 3.74
N SER A 53 13.20 -13.93 3.58
CA SER A 53 12.84 -15.21 3.00
C SER A 53 13.07 -15.12 1.49
N CYS A 54 13.99 -15.94 0.95
CA CYS A 54 14.35 -15.88 -0.46
C CYS A 54 13.30 -16.55 -1.35
N ASP A 55 12.97 -15.89 -2.46
CA ASP A 55 12.00 -16.36 -3.44
C ASP A 55 12.61 -16.59 -4.84
N THR A 56 13.94 -16.73 -4.93
CA THR A 56 14.66 -16.96 -6.19
C THR A 56 14.22 -18.25 -6.87
N MET A 57 14.07 -19.36 -6.10
CA MET A 57 13.57 -20.63 -6.61
C MET A 57 12.15 -20.50 -7.19
N ARG A 58 11.25 -19.84 -6.45
CA ARG A 58 9.85 -19.62 -6.87
C ARG A 58 9.72 -18.69 -8.07
N SER A 59 10.80 -17.97 -8.39
CA SER A 59 10.85 -17.07 -9.55
C SER A 59 11.60 -17.68 -10.73
N GLY A 60 12.12 -18.90 -10.60
CA GLY A 60 12.84 -19.60 -11.66
C GLY A 60 14.32 -19.22 -11.80
N LEU A 61 14.89 -18.51 -10.81
CA LEU A 61 16.30 -18.14 -10.79
C LEU A 61 17.23 -19.21 -10.21
N GLY A 62 16.67 -20.25 -9.56
CA GLY A 62 17.42 -21.25 -8.83
C GLY A 62 17.68 -20.83 -7.39
N GLN A 63 18.61 -21.52 -6.70
CA GLN A 63 19.00 -21.17 -5.34
C GLN A 63 19.69 -19.80 -5.33
N PRO A 64 19.57 -19.03 -4.22
CA PRO A 64 20.32 -17.78 -4.07
C PRO A 64 21.81 -18.07 -3.86
N GLU A 65 22.64 -17.07 -4.12
CA GLU A 65 24.08 -17.15 -3.83
C GLU A 65 24.31 -17.20 -2.31
N VAL A 66 25.31 -17.99 -1.90
CA VAL A 66 25.77 -18.02 -0.50
C VAL A 66 26.47 -16.72 -0.15
N ASP A 67 26.04 -16.04 0.90
CA ASP A 67 26.64 -14.81 1.38
C ASP A 67 27.12 -14.87 2.83
N ASN A 68 26.82 -15.97 3.54
CA ASN A 68 27.30 -16.17 4.91
C ASN A 68 27.25 -17.65 5.35
N GLN A 69 27.99 -17.93 6.44
CA GLN A 69 28.04 -19.24 7.12
C GLN A 69 27.44 -19.21 8.54
N GLN A 70 26.85 -18.07 8.93
CA GLN A 70 26.38 -17.82 10.30
C GLN A 70 24.88 -18.14 10.48
N SER A 71 24.28 -18.86 9.56
CA SER A 71 22.85 -19.19 9.55
C SER A 71 21.92 -17.97 9.44
N PHE A 72 22.40 -16.90 8.82
CA PHE A 72 21.56 -15.75 8.53
C PHE A 72 20.81 -15.92 7.21
N GLY A 73 19.50 -15.90 7.27
CA GLY A 73 18.64 -15.96 6.09
C GLY A 73 18.27 -17.39 5.67
N THR A 74 18.14 -17.60 4.37
CA THR A 74 17.69 -18.87 3.76
C THR A 74 18.85 -19.83 3.58
N ALA A 75 18.69 -21.09 3.99
CA ALA A 75 19.68 -22.14 3.75
C ALA A 75 19.84 -22.40 2.24
N VAL A 76 21.09 -22.55 1.81
CA VAL A 76 21.46 -22.92 0.44
C VAL A 76 22.05 -24.34 0.48
N TYR A 77 21.59 -25.18 -0.42
CA TYR A 77 21.92 -26.59 -0.45
C TYR A 77 22.84 -26.92 -1.61
N ARG A 78 23.66 -27.96 -1.42
CA ARG A 78 24.50 -28.48 -2.49
C ARG A 78 23.65 -29.04 -3.63
N GLU A 79 24.02 -28.72 -4.86
CA GLU A 79 23.51 -29.39 -6.05
C GLU A 79 24.45 -30.54 -6.42
N ASP A 80 23.89 -31.67 -6.82
CA ASP A 80 24.66 -32.80 -7.35
C ASP A 80 25.06 -32.56 -8.82
N GLU A 81 25.80 -33.50 -9.40
CA GLU A 81 26.28 -33.38 -10.77
C GLU A 81 25.17 -33.26 -11.82
N THR A 82 23.96 -33.64 -11.47
CA THR A 82 22.77 -33.51 -12.33
C THR A 82 22.03 -32.20 -12.13
N GLY A 83 22.48 -31.32 -11.21
CA GLY A 83 21.81 -30.09 -10.81
C GLY A 83 20.64 -30.28 -9.85
N LYS A 84 20.49 -31.48 -9.26
CA LYS A 84 19.45 -31.75 -8.28
C LYS A 84 19.90 -31.29 -6.88
N ILE A 85 19.04 -30.56 -6.19
CA ILE A 85 19.29 -30.07 -4.83
C ILE A 85 19.32 -31.26 -3.85
N THR A 86 20.41 -31.33 -3.08
CA THR A 86 20.60 -32.34 -2.01
C THR A 86 20.14 -31.80 -0.67
N ASN A 87 20.25 -32.58 0.41
CA ASN A 87 19.96 -32.14 1.78
C ASN A 87 21.17 -31.52 2.51
N THR A 88 22.31 -31.35 1.83
CA THR A 88 23.55 -30.84 2.43
C THR A 88 23.56 -29.31 2.32
N ILE A 89 23.50 -28.61 3.46
CA ILE A 89 23.63 -27.15 3.51
C ILE A 89 25.09 -26.79 3.21
N VAL A 90 25.30 -25.88 2.27
CA VAL A 90 26.63 -25.34 1.89
C VAL A 90 26.83 -23.91 2.41
N GLY A 91 25.79 -23.26 2.90
CA GLY A 91 25.83 -21.92 3.46
C GLY A 91 24.44 -21.32 3.52
N TYR A 92 24.37 -20.02 3.72
CA TYR A 92 23.12 -19.28 3.87
C TYR A 92 23.13 -18.03 3.01
N SER A 93 21.95 -17.58 2.62
CA SER A 93 21.75 -16.32 1.93
C SER A 93 20.86 -15.38 2.74
N LYS A 94 21.44 -14.29 3.19
CA LYS A 94 20.75 -13.19 3.89
C LYS A 94 20.17 -12.21 2.87
N ASP A 95 20.92 -11.94 1.82
CA ASP A 95 20.59 -10.92 0.83
C ASP A 95 19.85 -11.48 -0.39
N CYS A 96 19.68 -12.81 -0.47
CA CYS A 96 18.88 -13.47 -1.51
C CYS A 96 19.32 -13.10 -2.94
N LEU A 97 20.61 -12.91 -3.16
CA LEU A 97 21.14 -12.52 -4.46
C LEU A 97 21.08 -13.69 -5.44
N ALA A 98 20.81 -13.39 -6.71
CA ALA A 98 20.84 -14.37 -7.79
C ALA A 98 21.38 -13.72 -9.06
N ARG A 99 22.13 -14.51 -9.83
CA ARG A 99 22.65 -14.10 -11.14
C ARG A 99 21.52 -13.92 -12.13
N SER A 100 21.63 -12.92 -13.00
CA SER A 100 20.66 -12.67 -14.05
C SER A 100 20.62 -13.83 -15.04
N LYS A 101 19.39 -14.19 -15.47
CA LYS A 101 19.14 -15.25 -16.46
C LYS A 101 18.26 -14.75 -17.58
N LEU A 102 18.51 -15.28 -18.77
CA LEU A 102 17.69 -15.07 -19.95
C LEU A 102 16.82 -16.29 -20.20
N ARG A 103 15.53 -16.08 -20.41
CA ARG A 103 14.52 -17.13 -20.65
C ARG A 103 13.64 -16.71 -21.82
N TYR A 104 13.03 -17.67 -22.47
CA TYR A 104 12.12 -17.43 -23.58
C TYR A 104 10.77 -18.09 -23.33
N PHE A 105 9.71 -17.45 -23.80
CA PHE A 105 8.34 -17.94 -23.64
C PHE A 105 7.58 -17.80 -24.94
N ALA A 106 6.80 -18.81 -25.30
CA ALA A 106 5.76 -18.71 -26.31
C ALA A 106 4.48 -18.21 -25.64
N LEU A 107 3.93 -17.10 -26.11
CA LEU A 107 2.74 -16.47 -25.59
C LEU A 107 1.61 -16.56 -26.62
N SER A 108 0.49 -17.16 -26.25
CA SER A 108 -0.67 -17.30 -27.10
C SER A 108 -1.59 -16.07 -27.05
N PRO A 109 -2.47 -15.88 -28.03
CA PRO A 109 -3.44 -14.78 -28.07
C PRO A 109 -4.43 -14.77 -26.92
N ASP A 110 -4.62 -15.91 -26.22
CA ASP A 110 -5.47 -16.04 -25.04
C ASP A 110 -4.70 -15.84 -23.71
N GLY A 111 -3.42 -15.50 -23.80
CA GLY A 111 -2.56 -15.18 -22.65
C GLY A 111 -1.89 -16.37 -21.98
N LYS A 112 -2.06 -17.60 -22.47
CA LYS A 112 -1.28 -18.74 -21.98
C LYS A 112 0.16 -18.63 -22.44
N SER A 113 1.09 -19.08 -21.63
CA SER A 113 2.51 -19.02 -21.95
C SER A 113 3.25 -20.28 -21.52
N ASP A 114 4.13 -20.74 -22.41
CA ASP A 114 5.02 -21.88 -22.18
C ASP A 114 6.48 -21.45 -22.28
N GLU A 115 7.32 -21.93 -21.37
CA GLU A 115 8.76 -21.71 -21.46
C GLU A 115 9.35 -22.49 -22.63
N ILE A 116 10.23 -21.84 -23.40
CA ILE A 116 10.84 -22.36 -24.61
C ILE A 116 12.37 -22.46 -24.41
N PHE A 117 12.92 -23.64 -24.63
CA PHE A 117 14.36 -23.90 -24.45
C PHE A 117 15.12 -23.92 -25.77
N SER A 118 14.42 -23.99 -26.93
CA SER A 118 15.03 -23.94 -28.23
C SER A 118 14.10 -23.36 -29.29
N LEU A 119 14.68 -22.78 -30.34
CA LEU A 119 13.91 -22.24 -31.47
C LEU A 119 13.10 -23.33 -32.18
N SER A 120 13.63 -24.57 -32.26
CA SER A 120 12.92 -25.69 -32.83
C SER A 120 11.67 -26.08 -32.05
N GLN A 121 11.70 -25.95 -30.73
CA GLN A 121 10.53 -26.15 -29.87
C GLN A 121 9.47 -25.06 -30.14
N PHE A 122 9.85 -23.80 -30.29
CA PHE A 122 8.95 -22.71 -30.64
C PHE A 122 8.28 -22.97 -31.99
N LYS A 123 9.05 -23.22 -33.05
CA LYS A 123 8.54 -23.47 -34.40
C LYS A 123 7.55 -24.64 -34.48
N ARG A 124 7.76 -25.71 -33.73
CA ARG A 124 6.81 -26.84 -33.65
C ARG A 124 5.47 -26.44 -33.05
N LYS A 125 5.47 -25.52 -32.04
CA LYS A 125 4.26 -25.01 -31.43
C LYS A 125 3.54 -23.97 -32.29
N GLU A 126 4.30 -23.12 -32.98
CA GLU A 126 3.82 -22.03 -33.83
C GLU A 126 2.98 -22.55 -35.03
N ASN A 127 3.33 -23.72 -35.60
CA ASN A 127 2.62 -24.31 -36.75
C ASN A 127 1.10 -24.53 -36.55
N SER A 128 0.60 -24.45 -35.30
CA SER A 128 -0.82 -24.64 -34.99
C SER A 128 -1.48 -23.42 -34.35
N GLN A 129 -0.71 -22.37 -33.99
CA GLN A 129 -1.20 -21.23 -33.24
C GLN A 129 -0.41 -19.96 -33.58
N GLN A 130 -1.08 -18.78 -33.54
CA GLN A 130 -0.41 -17.49 -33.64
C GLN A 130 0.31 -17.18 -32.32
N LEU A 131 1.53 -17.67 -32.16
CA LEU A 131 2.33 -17.48 -30.95
C LEU A 131 3.26 -16.27 -31.07
N LEU A 132 3.36 -15.51 -30.02
CA LEU A 132 4.35 -14.45 -29.84
C LEU A 132 5.52 -14.98 -29.02
N LEU A 133 6.74 -14.77 -29.51
CA LEU A 133 7.95 -15.12 -28.75
C LEU A 133 8.33 -13.97 -27.82
N ILE A 134 8.46 -14.26 -26.53
CA ILE A 134 8.87 -13.29 -25.50
C ILE A 134 10.23 -13.67 -24.98
N ARG A 135 11.17 -12.72 -25.02
CA ARG A 135 12.46 -12.78 -24.32
C ARG A 135 12.29 -12.16 -22.94
N LEU A 136 12.73 -12.86 -21.90
CA LEU A 136 12.54 -12.47 -20.52
C LEU A 136 13.87 -12.55 -19.77
N GLU A 137 14.34 -11.40 -19.28
CA GLU A 137 15.46 -11.30 -18.36
C GLU A 137 14.97 -11.20 -16.93
N GLN A 138 15.58 -11.95 -16.03
CA GLN A 138 15.35 -11.87 -14.58
C GLN A 138 16.69 -11.90 -13.83
N GLY A 139 16.72 -11.24 -12.69
CA GLY A 139 17.85 -11.22 -11.75
C GLY A 139 17.47 -10.48 -10.49
N THR A 140 18.47 -10.04 -9.72
CA THR A 140 18.24 -9.27 -8.49
C THR A 140 18.82 -7.87 -8.58
N ILE A 141 18.05 -6.88 -8.09
CA ILE A 141 18.46 -5.48 -7.88
C ILE A 141 17.95 -5.06 -6.51
N ASN A 142 18.78 -4.45 -5.68
CA ASN A 142 18.43 -4.04 -4.32
C ASN A 142 17.87 -5.20 -3.49
N ARG A 143 18.38 -6.41 -3.68
CA ARG A 143 17.91 -7.66 -3.04
C ARG A 143 16.54 -8.15 -3.53
N HIS A 144 15.87 -7.47 -4.44
CA HIS A 144 14.57 -7.83 -4.99
C HIS A 144 14.70 -8.36 -6.43
N ILE A 145 13.76 -9.21 -6.81
CA ILE A 145 13.75 -9.80 -8.16
C ILE A 145 13.21 -8.78 -9.15
N TYR A 146 13.94 -8.52 -10.22
CA TYR A 146 13.47 -7.76 -11.37
C TYR A 146 13.15 -8.66 -12.55
N THR A 147 12.32 -8.17 -13.45
CA THR A 147 11.97 -8.84 -14.70
C THR A 147 11.81 -7.81 -15.80
N ILE A 148 12.40 -8.11 -16.96
CA ILE A 148 12.23 -7.36 -18.20
C ILE A 148 11.71 -8.35 -19.24
N ALA A 149 10.54 -8.08 -19.83
CA ALA A 149 9.92 -8.91 -20.85
C ALA A 149 9.76 -8.11 -22.15
N MET A 150 10.23 -8.68 -23.26
CA MET A 150 10.30 -8.05 -24.58
C MET A 150 9.74 -8.98 -25.64
N PRO A 151 8.78 -8.55 -26.48
CA PRO A 151 8.37 -9.31 -27.64
C PRO A 151 9.48 -9.30 -28.69
N ILE A 152 9.77 -10.45 -29.27
CA ILE A 152 10.83 -10.63 -30.27
C ILE A 152 10.38 -11.52 -31.44
N THR A 153 11.05 -11.39 -32.57
CA THR A 153 10.90 -12.33 -33.69
C THR A 153 11.68 -13.62 -33.45
N PRO A 154 11.35 -14.75 -34.11
CA PRO A 154 12.14 -15.99 -34.02
C PRO A 154 13.61 -15.82 -34.43
N HIS A 155 13.92 -14.89 -35.34
CA HIS A 155 15.29 -14.60 -35.76
C HIS A 155 16.14 -13.96 -34.67
N GLU A 156 15.52 -13.37 -33.66
CA GLU A 156 16.16 -12.73 -32.53
C GLU A 156 16.40 -13.68 -31.35
N PHE A 157 16.02 -14.97 -31.49
CA PHE A 157 16.28 -15.97 -30.47
C PHE A 157 17.78 -16.14 -30.23
N GLY A 158 18.22 -16.08 -28.98
CA GLY A 158 19.63 -16.10 -28.61
C GLY A 158 20.32 -14.73 -28.68
N SER A 159 19.70 -13.72 -29.30
CA SER A 159 20.21 -12.35 -29.35
C SER A 159 19.49 -11.48 -28.30
N TRP A 160 20.24 -10.66 -27.57
CA TRP A 160 19.68 -9.77 -26.56
C TRP A 160 19.67 -8.29 -26.99
N LYS A 161 20.18 -7.97 -28.15
CA LYS A 161 20.29 -6.59 -28.65
C LYS A 161 19.16 -6.17 -29.58
N THR A 162 18.40 -7.10 -30.10
CA THR A 162 17.40 -6.86 -31.13
C THR A 162 16.02 -6.59 -30.52
N ARG A 163 15.23 -5.76 -31.18
CA ARG A 163 13.97 -5.21 -30.69
C ARG A 163 12.94 -4.96 -31.79
N SER A 164 12.93 -5.80 -32.81
CA SER A 164 12.15 -5.56 -34.04
C SER A 164 10.64 -5.44 -33.82
N LEU A 165 10.09 -6.15 -32.83
CA LEU A 165 8.68 -6.09 -32.50
C LEU A 165 8.33 -5.03 -31.44
N TRP A 166 9.33 -4.38 -30.85
CA TRP A 166 9.04 -3.37 -29.84
C TRP A 166 8.56 -2.07 -30.46
N ASN A 167 7.38 -1.61 -30.04
CA ASN A 167 6.75 -0.37 -30.52
C ASN A 167 7.31 0.91 -29.85
N ASN A 168 8.45 0.82 -29.15
CA ASN A 168 9.09 1.88 -28.36
C ASN A 168 8.27 2.35 -27.14
N LYS A 169 7.26 1.60 -26.69
CA LYS A 169 6.43 1.91 -25.53
C LYS A 169 6.71 0.90 -24.42
N LEU A 170 6.70 1.39 -23.17
CA LEU A 170 7.04 0.60 -22.00
C LEU A 170 5.91 0.60 -20.99
N ILE A 171 5.65 -0.54 -20.38
CA ILE A 171 4.78 -0.67 -19.21
C ILE A 171 5.62 -0.98 -17.98
N TYR A 172 5.43 -0.20 -16.92
CA TYR A 172 5.92 -0.56 -15.59
C TYR A 172 4.79 -1.20 -14.80
N GLN A 173 4.88 -2.52 -14.55
CA GLN A 173 3.88 -3.26 -13.80
C GLN A 173 4.17 -3.18 -12.30
N PHE A 174 3.30 -2.51 -11.56
CA PHE A 174 3.24 -2.49 -10.10
C PHE A 174 2.26 -3.56 -9.60
N ALA A 175 2.29 -3.86 -8.30
CA ALA A 175 1.31 -4.76 -7.69
C ALA A 175 1.07 -4.41 -6.22
N GLY A 176 -0.13 -4.72 -5.74
CA GLY A 176 -0.56 -4.50 -4.38
C GLY A 176 -0.30 -5.67 -3.44
N GLY A 177 -1.01 -5.64 -2.35
CA GLY A 177 -0.98 -6.56 -1.23
C GLY A 177 -0.44 -5.92 0.04
N VAL A 178 -0.49 -6.65 1.14
CA VAL A 178 -0.03 -6.20 2.46
C VAL A 178 1.23 -6.95 2.84
N GLY A 179 2.35 -6.25 2.99
CA GLY A 179 3.64 -6.81 3.37
C GLY A 179 4.40 -5.93 4.33
N ILE A 180 5.35 -6.51 5.04
CA ILE A 180 6.10 -5.89 6.13
C ILE A 180 7.61 -6.14 6.05
N GLY A 181 8.16 -6.24 4.87
CA GLY A 181 9.61 -6.30 4.64
C GLY A 181 10.29 -7.64 4.94
N PHE A 182 9.55 -8.74 5.15
CA PHE A 182 10.11 -10.03 5.55
C PHE A 182 10.45 -10.98 4.39
N SER A 183 10.10 -10.66 3.17
CA SER A 183 10.27 -11.52 2.00
C SER A 183 10.87 -10.73 0.83
N GLN A 184 11.77 -11.40 0.10
CA GLN A 184 12.27 -10.90 -1.18
C GLN A 184 11.14 -10.71 -2.18
N GLY A 185 10.13 -11.56 -2.08
CA GLY A 185 9.01 -11.61 -2.99
C GLY A 185 9.35 -12.25 -4.34
N LYS A 186 8.31 -12.73 -5.00
CA LYS A 186 8.44 -13.43 -6.27
C LYS A 186 7.87 -12.64 -7.44
N VAL A 187 8.49 -12.82 -8.61
CA VAL A 187 7.91 -12.46 -9.90
C VAL A 187 7.71 -13.76 -10.69
N ASN A 188 6.45 -14.12 -10.93
CA ASN A 188 6.10 -15.27 -11.75
C ASN A 188 5.97 -14.83 -13.22
N PRO A 189 6.84 -15.31 -14.13
CA PRO A 189 6.80 -14.94 -15.55
C PRO A 189 5.46 -15.23 -16.21
N ALA A 190 4.93 -16.44 -16.09
CA ALA A 190 3.68 -16.82 -16.73
C ALA A 190 2.51 -15.93 -16.29
N LYS A 191 2.46 -15.57 -14.99
CA LYS A 191 1.43 -14.64 -14.49
C LYS A 191 1.60 -13.22 -15.04
N LEU A 192 2.84 -12.75 -15.23
CA LEU A 192 3.12 -11.44 -15.84
C LEU A 192 2.69 -11.43 -17.30
N LEU A 193 3.08 -12.45 -18.06
CA LEU A 193 2.77 -12.58 -19.48
C LEU A 193 1.25 -12.71 -19.70
N ASN A 194 0.57 -13.57 -18.96
CA ASN A 194 -0.89 -13.68 -19.00
C ASN A 194 -1.59 -12.34 -18.71
N ARG A 195 -1.12 -11.59 -17.74
CA ARG A 195 -1.74 -10.31 -17.36
C ARG A 195 -1.59 -9.24 -18.43
N ARG A 196 -0.52 -9.28 -19.22
CA ARG A 196 -0.15 -8.27 -20.22
C ARG A 196 -0.13 -8.81 -21.65
N TYR A 197 -0.79 -9.94 -21.93
CA TYR A 197 -0.72 -10.57 -23.24
C TYR A 197 -1.19 -9.65 -24.38
N ARG A 198 -2.24 -8.84 -24.13
CA ARG A 198 -2.76 -7.90 -25.14
C ARG A 198 -1.74 -6.82 -25.48
N GLU A 199 -1.08 -6.28 -24.46
CA GLU A 199 -0.07 -5.23 -24.64
C GLU A 199 1.18 -5.79 -25.32
N PHE A 200 1.61 -7.01 -24.99
CA PHE A 200 2.70 -7.68 -25.73
C PHE A 200 2.36 -7.87 -27.20
N HIS A 201 1.17 -8.28 -27.54
CA HIS A 201 0.71 -8.40 -28.94
C HIS A 201 0.61 -7.05 -29.65
N LYS A 202 0.45 -5.94 -28.92
CA LYS A 202 0.55 -4.57 -29.44
C LYS A 202 1.99 -4.06 -29.51
N GLY A 203 2.98 -4.86 -29.13
CA GLY A 203 4.43 -4.54 -29.21
C GLY A 203 4.99 -3.83 -27.98
N TYR A 204 4.26 -3.70 -26.88
CA TYR A 204 4.83 -3.13 -25.65
C TYR A 204 5.88 -4.05 -25.03
N ALA A 205 6.91 -3.47 -24.43
CA ALA A 205 7.73 -4.14 -23.43
C ALA A 205 7.16 -3.94 -22.03
N VAL A 206 7.45 -4.88 -21.12
CA VAL A 206 6.97 -4.82 -19.75
C VAL A 206 8.10 -5.06 -18.77
N ILE A 207 8.22 -4.18 -17.77
CA ILE A 207 9.18 -4.33 -16.69
C ILE A 207 8.47 -4.35 -15.32
N THR A 208 9.09 -5.00 -14.34
CA THR A 208 8.58 -5.06 -12.97
C THR A 208 9.67 -5.45 -11.99
N SER A 209 9.45 -5.21 -10.71
CA SER A 209 10.26 -5.77 -9.63
C SER A 209 9.39 -6.21 -8.44
N SER A 210 9.86 -7.18 -7.66
CA SER A 210 9.22 -7.54 -6.41
C SER A 210 9.27 -6.40 -5.36
N ALA A 211 10.24 -5.48 -5.44
CA ALA A 211 10.25 -4.25 -4.64
C ALA A 211 9.08 -3.30 -4.96
N ASN A 212 8.47 -3.44 -6.13
CA ASN A 212 7.34 -2.64 -6.57
C ASN A 212 5.98 -3.34 -6.34
N LYS A 213 5.98 -4.25 -5.36
CA LYS A 213 4.78 -4.90 -4.84
C LYS A 213 4.67 -4.62 -3.35
N THR A 214 3.64 -3.90 -2.92
CA THR A 214 3.45 -3.55 -1.51
C THR A 214 3.21 -4.77 -0.63
N SER A 215 2.93 -5.94 -1.19
CA SER A 215 2.97 -7.21 -0.46
C SER A 215 4.34 -7.58 0.10
N TYR A 216 5.40 -6.87 -0.27
CA TYR A 216 6.77 -7.16 0.21
C TYR A 216 7.42 -5.98 0.91
N THR A 217 7.13 -4.74 0.54
CA THR A 217 7.62 -3.54 1.23
C THR A 217 6.73 -2.32 0.98
N TYR A 218 6.57 -1.48 1.99
CA TYR A 218 5.96 -0.16 1.89
C TYR A 218 6.98 0.98 1.88
N ASN A 219 8.28 0.65 1.93
CA ASN A 219 9.33 1.65 1.84
C ASN A 219 9.42 2.18 0.41
N MET A 220 8.74 3.31 0.16
CA MET A 220 8.69 3.91 -1.18
C MET A 220 10.05 4.39 -1.68
N LEU A 221 11.00 4.73 -0.80
CA LEU A 221 12.35 5.07 -1.21
C LEU A 221 13.07 3.89 -1.87
N LEU A 222 12.93 2.72 -1.25
CA LEU A 222 13.47 1.48 -1.80
C LEU A 222 12.77 1.08 -3.10
N ALA A 223 11.44 1.18 -3.12
CA ALA A 223 10.62 0.87 -4.30
C ALA A 223 10.97 1.76 -5.49
N GLU A 224 11.08 3.07 -5.29
CA GLU A 224 11.45 4.05 -6.31
C GLU A 224 12.86 3.84 -6.83
N ASP A 225 13.84 3.65 -5.94
CA ASP A 225 15.22 3.40 -6.35
C ASP A 225 15.35 2.12 -7.18
N THR A 226 14.67 1.06 -6.74
CA THR A 226 14.65 -0.19 -7.50
C THR A 226 13.97 0.00 -8.85
N ALA A 227 12.85 0.72 -8.91
CA ALA A 227 12.14 0.98 -10.16
C ALA A 227 13.01 1.74 -11.17
N TRP A 228 13.73 2.76 -10.73
CA TRP A 228 14.70 3.47 -11.59
C TRP A 228 15.81 2.55 -12.09
N ARG A 229 16.39 1.73 -11.25
CA ARG A 229 17.47 0.82 -11.63
C ARG A 229 16.99 -0.22 -12.65
N VAL A 230 15.78 -0.74 -12.49
CA VAL A 230 15.16 -1.65 -13.47
C VAL A 230 14.90 -0.94 -14.80
N LYS A 231 14.39 0.30 -14.78
CA LYS A 231 14.20 1.10 -16.00
C LYS A 231 15.53 1.40 -16.68
N ARG A 232 16.58 1.73 -15.94
CA ARG A 232 17.93 1.94 -16.49
C ARG A 232 18.52 0.66 -17.10
N GLN A 233 18.31 -0.51 -16.48
CA GLN A 233 18.69 -1.79 -17.07
C GLN A 233 17.98 -1.99 -18.42
N PHE A 234 16.70 -1.72 -18.49
CA PHE A 234 15.92 -1.78 -19.73
C PHE A 234 16.47 -0.80 -20.78
N GLU A 235 16.65 0.47 -20.43
CA GLU A 235 17.11 1.52 -21.34
C GLU A 235 18.52 1.25 -21.89
N ALA A 236 19.40 0.69 -21.06
CA ALA A 236 20.75 0.33 -21.48
C ALA A 236 20.77 -0.85 -22.46
N LEU A 237 19.79 -1.76 -22.37
CA LEU A 237 19.64 -2.89 -23.28
C LEU A 237 18.95 -2.52 -24.60
N TYR A 238 17.89 -1.70 -24.54
CA TYR A 238 16.97 -1.52 -25.65
C TYR A 238 16.80 -0.08 -26.12
N GLY A 239 17.31 0.87 -25.36
CA GLY A 239 17.14 2.30 -25.60
C GLY A 239 15.96 2.90 -24.82
N LYS A 240 15.89 4.23 -24.82
CA LYS A 240 14.88 4.99 -24.12
C LYS A 240 13.49 4.78 -24.75
N PRO A 241 12.45 4.43 -23.97
CA PRO A 241 11.10 4.34 -24.51
C PRO A 241 10.57 5.74 -24.87
N GLN A 242 9.63 5.77 -25.79
CA GLN A 242 8.88 6.99 -26.11
C GLN A 242 8.13 7.51 -24.89
N TYR A 243 7.50 6.58 -24.16
CA TYR A 243 6.89 6.80 -22.86
C TYR A 243 6.77 5.50 -22.06
N THR A 244 6.54 5.63 -20.77
CA THR A 244 6.31 4.55 -19.82
C THR A 244 4.97 4.72 -19.13
N ILE A 245 4.06 3.75 -19.25
CA ILE A 245 2.79 3.72 -18.53
C ILE A 245 2.97 2.87 -17.27
N GLY A 246 2.66 3.45 -16.11
CA GLY A 246 2.51 2.70 -14.86
C GLY A 246 1.15 2.03 -14.79
N ILE A 247 1.08 0.78 -14.30
CA ILE A 247 -0.18 0.09 -14.03
C ILE A 247 -0.07 -0.84 -12.84
N GLY A 248 -1.11 -0.86 -12.01
CA GLY A 248 -1.18 -1.78 -10.87
C GLY A 248 -2.32 -1.47 -9.93
N GLY A 249 -2.80 -2.50 -9.22
CA GLY A 249 -3.96 -2.38 -8.35
C GLY A 249 -3.59 -2.30 -6.87
N SER A 250 -4.50 -1.72 -6.05
CA SER A 250 -4.35 -1.60 -4.60
C SER A 250 -3.06 -0.86 -4.24
N GLY A 251 -2.18 -1.46 -3.45
CA GLY A 251 -0.86 -0.89 -3.19
C GLY A 251 -0.02 -0.61 -4.44
N GLY A 252 -0.28 -1.30 -5.57
CA GLY A 252 0.34 -0.97 -6.86
C GLY A 252 -0.26 0.28 -7.51
N GLY A 253 -1.46 0.68 -7.14
CA GLY A 253 -2.09 1.93 -7.52
C GLY A 253 -1.48 3.10 -6.75
N LEU A 254 -1.47 3.03 -5.41
CA LEU A 254 -0.87 4.08 -4.58
C LEU A 254 0.63 4.30 -4.89
N ALA A 255 1.35 3.23 -5.27
CA ALA A 255 2.75 3.34 -5.66
C ALA A 255 2.93 4.23 -6.90
N GLN A 256 1.99 4.22 -7.84
CA GLN A 256 2.05 5.08 -9.03
C GLN A 256 1.88 6.55 -8.66
N TYR A 257 0.94 6.88 -7.77
CA TYR A 257 0.77 8.26 -7.28
C TYR A 257 2.02 8.77 -6.56
N LEU A 258 2.57 7.96 -5.65
CA LEU A 258 3.78 8.33 -4.92
C LEU A 258 5.02 8.43 -5.84
N ILE A 259 5.14 7.54 -6.83
CA ILE A 259 6.21 7.58 -7.81
C ILE A 259 6.08 8.78 -8.75
N ALA A 260 4.88 9.10 -9.23
CA ALA A 260 4.65 10.29 -10.04
C ALA A 260 5.05 11.56 -9.28
N GLN A 261 4.70 11.63 -7.99
CA GLN A 261 5.06 12.71 -7.10
C GLN A 261 6.57 12.77 -6.83
N ASN A 262 7.21 11.64 -6.49
CA ASN A 262 8.55 11.60 -5.92
C ASN A 262 9.66 11.43 -6.98
N SER A 263 9.34 10.87 -8.13
CA SER A 263 10.29 10.43 -9.15
C SER A 263 9.83 10.78 -10.56
N PRO A 264 9.66 12.08 -10.88
CA PRO A 264 9.26 12.53 -12.22
C PRO A 264 10.11 11.90 -13.32
N GLY A 265 9.49 11.41 -14.39
CA GLY A 265 10.13 10.75 -15.52
C GLY A 265 10.35 9.24 -15.35
N LEU A 266 10.00 8.64 -14.20
CA LEU A 266 9.97 7.19 -14.08
C LEU A 266 8.79 6.59 -14.84
N ILE A 267 7.61 7.19 -14.70
CA ILE A 267 6.41 6.93 -15.50
C ILE A 267 5.91 8.22 -16.11
N ASP A 268 5.32 8.14 -17.29
CA ASP A 268 4.81 9.28 -18.07
C ASP A 268 3.28 9.33 -18.08
N ALA A 269 2.62 8.23 -17.69
CA ALA A 269 1.19 8.15 -17.40
C ALA A 269 0.92 7.03 -16.39
N ALA A 270 -0.25 7.04 -15.76
CA ALA A 270 -0.64 6.07 -14.75
C ALA A 270 -2.05 5.51 -14.94
N ILE A 271 -2.19 4.19 -14.67
CA ILE A 271 -3.46 3.48 -14.53
C ILE A 271 -3.49 2.85 -13.13
N PRO A 272 -3.74 3.64 -12.07
CA PRO A 272 -3.99 3.09 -10.74
C PRO A 272 -5.32 2.33 -10.76
N LEU A 273 -5.33 1.12 -10.20
CA LEU A 273 -6.54 0.30 -10.09
C LEU A 273 -6.92 0.19 -8.62
N TYR A 274 -8.17 0.50 -8.24
CA TYR A 274 -8.69 0.48 -6.85
C TYR A 274 -7.64 0.95 -5.84
N SER A 275 -7.19 2.18 -6.06
CA SER A 275 -6.05 2.78 -5.40
C SER A 275 -6.43 3.52 -4.11
N TYR A 276 -5.40 3.94 -3.40
CA TYR A 276 -5.44 4.82 -2.23
C TYR A 276 -4.48 5.98 -2.44
N PRO A 277 -4.63 7.10 -1.72
CA PRO A 277 -3.63 8.17 -1.80
C PRO A 277 -2.23 7.69 -1.42
N ASP A 278 -2.11 7.00 -0.28
CA ASP A 278 -0.88 6.43 0.26
C ASP A 278 -1.17 5.41 1.36
N MET A 279 -0.14 4.67 1.78
CA MET A 279 -0.28 3.63 2.79
C MET A 279 -0.47 4.18 4.20
N VAL A 280 0.07 5.35 4.52
CA VAL A 280 -0.09 5.97 5.84
C VAL A 280 -1.56 6.27 6.10
N SER A 281 -2.24 6.89 5.12
CA SER A 281 -3.67 7.17 5.18
C SER A 281 -4.51 5.89 5.28
N GLN A 282 -4.22 4.89 4.44
CA GLN A 282 -4.99 3.65 4.39
C GLN A 282 -4.86 2.82 5.67
N THR A 283 -3.68 2.81 6.30
CA THR A 283 -3.44 2.09 7.55
C THR A 283 -4.34 2.59 8.70
N ILE A 284 -4.67 3.88 8.72
CA ILE A 284 -5.53 4.47 9.74
C ILE A 284 -6.89 3.80 9.77
N TYR A 285 -7.49 3.54 8.62
CA TYR A 285 -8.83 2.96 8.53
C TYR A 285 -8.84 1.50 9.04
N ALA A 286 -7.84 0.71 8.69
CA ALA A 286 -7.68 -0.64 9.22
C ALA A 286 -7.51 -0.64 10.75
N LEU A 287 -6.72 0.30 11.28
CA LEU A 287 -6.47 0.43 12.71
C LEU A 287 -7.73 0.88 13.47
N ASP A 288 -8.49 1.83 12.92
CA ASP A 288 -9.77 2.26 13.50
C ASP A 288 -10.80 1.13 13.52
N CYS A 289 -10.88 0.32 12.46
CA CYS A 289 -11.79 -0.81 12.38
C CYS A 289 -11.62 -1.81 13.52
N ASP A 290 -10.39 -2.12 13.91
CA ASP A 290 -10.14 -3.02 15.04
C ASP A 290 -10.51 -2.39 16.39
N LEU A 291 -10.39 -1.05 16.53
CA LEU A 291 -10.88 -0.35 17.70
C LEU A 291 -12.41 -0.51 17.82
N PHE A 292 -13.15 -0.32 16.71
CA PHE A 292 -14.61 -0.49 16.71
C PHE A 292 -15.02 -1.92 17.01
N ASN A 293 -14.44 -2.89 16.33
CA ASN A 293 -14.76 -4.29 16.56
C ASN A 293 -14.45 -4.71 18.01
N THR A 294 -13.31 -4.25 18.56
CA THR A 294 -12.99 -4.49 19.97
C THR A 294 -14.01 -3.83 20.90
N TYR A 295 -14.43 -2.60 20.58
CA TYR A 295 -15.45 -1.90 21.36
C TYR A 295 -16.78 -2.63 21.32
N TYR A 296 -17.29 -2.99 20.16
CA TYR A 296 -18.58 -3.68 20.03
C TYR A 296 -18.61 -5.03 20.73
N HIS A 297 -17.55 -5.81 20.64
CA HIS A 297 -17.51 -7.18 21.13
C HIS A 297 -17.08 -7.34 22.59
N PHE A 298 -16.35 -6.38 23.14
CA PHE A 298 -15.72 -6.55 24.47
C PHE A 298 -15.95 -5.39 25.45
N LYS A 299 -16.48 -4.24 24.97
CA LYS A 299 -16.61 -3.03 25.79
C LYS A 299 -18.00 -2.42 25.79
N SER A 300 -18.92 -3.03 25.06
CA SER A 300 -20.31 -2.60 24.94
C SER A 300 -21.25 -3.78 24.75
N GLU A 301 -22.56 -3.54 24.77
CA GLU A 301 -23.54 -4.54 24.41
C GLU A 301 -23.63 -4.66 22.88
N LEU A 302 -23.15 -5.78 22.31
CA LEU A 302 -23.08 -5.99 20.88
C LEU A 302 -24.42 -5.82 20.16
N ALA A 303 -25.52 -6.28 20.79
CA ALA A 303 -26.86 -6.19 20.22
C ALA A 303 -27.29 -4.73 19.92
N GLN A 304 -26.84 -3.77 20.72
CA GLN A 304 -27.12 -2.34 20.54
C GLN A 304 -26.51 -1.83 19.19
N TRP A 305 -25.38 -2.40 18.79
CA TRP A 305 -24.65 -2.00 17.59
C TRP A 305 -24.96 -2.85 16.36
N ASP A 306 -25.86 -3.83 16.49
CA ASP A 306 -26.33 -4.64 15.37
C ASP A 306 -27.41 -3.89 14.54
N ASN A 307 -27.09 -2.65 14.22
CA ASN A 307 -27.93 -1.69 13.53
C ASN A 307 -27.12 -1.03 12.40
N SER A 308 -27.59 -1.17 11.17
CA SER A 308 -26.90 -0.65 9.99
C SER A 308 -26.72 0.87 10.02
N VAL A 309 -27.72 1.60 10.50
CA VAL A 309 -27.69 3.07 10.56
C VAL A 309 -26.66 3.53 11.59
N LYS A 310 -26.64 2.94 12.78
CA LYS A 310 -25.65 3.28 13.83
C LYS A 310 -24.23 2.92 13.42
N LYS A 311 -24.02 1.74 12.82
CA LYS A 311 -22.68 1.36 12.32
C LYS A 311 -22.18 2.33 11.27
N ARG A 312 -23.03 2.67 10.28
CA ARG A 312 -22.67 3.65 9.25
C ARG A 312 -22.36 5.03 9.84
N ALA A 313 -23.11 5.46 10.85
CA ALA A 313 -22.86 6.73 11.52
C ALA A 313 -21.51 6.79 12.27
N ILE A 314 -20.93 5.65 12.62
CA ILE A 314 -19.61 5.56 13.27
C ILE A 314 -18.50 5.24 12.29
N GLU A 315 -18.67 4.18 11.50
CA GLU A 315 -17.66 3.64 10.60
C GLU A 315 -17.61 4.38 9.25
N GLY A 316 -18.76 4.94 8.82
CA GLY A 316 -18.92 5.62 7.54
C GLY A 316 -19.01 4.69 6.33
N LEU A 317 -18.67 3.43 6.51
CA LEU A 317 -18.56 2.40 5.49
C LEU A 317 -19.92 1.83 5.11
N ASN A 318 -19.96 1.08 4.00
CA ASN A 318 -21.16 0.29 3.69
C ASN A 318 -21.34 -0.79 4.75
N ASN A 319 -22.58 -1.22 4.90
CA ASN A 319 -22.91 -2.38 5.73
C ASN A 319 -24.13 -3.10 5.15
N ALA A 320 -24.12 -4.40 5.27
CA ALA A 320 -25.17 -5.24 4.70
C ALA A 320 -25.58 -6.36 5.65
N LYS A 321 -26.82 -6.79 5.50
CA LYS A 321 -27.30 -8.05 6.08
C LYS A 321 -26.86 -9.20 5.18
N ILE A 322 -25.62 -9.62 5.30
CA ILE A 322 -25.08 -10.73 4.52
C ILE A 322 -25.01 -11.94 5.42
N GLU A 323 -25.48 -13.08 4.96
CA GLU A 323 -25.16 -14.35 5.62
C GLU A 323 -23.67 -14.59 5.56
N HIS A 324 -23.02 -14.35 6.68
CA HIS A 324 -21.57 -14.47 6.73
C HIS A 324 -21.16 -15.92 6.86
N LYS A 325 -20.50 -16.45 5.82
CA LYS A 325 -19.85 -17.76 5.83
C LYS A 325 -18.46 -17.72 6.50
N SER A 326 -18.10 -16.63 7.18
CA SER A 326 -16.79 -16.54 7.79
C SER A 326 -16.69 -17.43 9.03
N TRP A 327 -15.60 -18.16 9.08
CA TRP A 327 -15.22 -18.97 10.24
C TRP A 327 -15.16 -18.16 11.55
N PHE A 328 -14.91 -16.84 11.49
CA PHE A 328 -14.81 -15.96 12.66
C PHE A 328 -16.06 -15.90 13.51
N TYR A 329 -17.23 -16.03 12.91
CA TYR A 329 -18.51 -16.02 13.62
C TYR A 329 -19.08 -17.41 13.87
N THR A 330 -18.28 -18.44 13.69
CA THR A 330 -18.65 -19.78 14.17
C THR A 330 -18.61 -19.77 15.70
N PRO A 331 -19.54 -20.47 16.37
CA PRO A 331 -19.54 -20.56 17.83
C PRO A 331 -18.21 -21.07 18.40
N ILE A 332 -17.53 -21.96 17.68
CA ILE A 332 -16.21 -22.50 18.07
C ILE A 332 -15.17 -21.37 18.09
N ASN A 333 -15.09 -20.56 17.04
CA ASN A 333 -14.12 -19.45 17.02
C ASN A 333 -14.45 -18.38 18.06
N GLN A 334 -15.72 -18.03 18.22
CA GLN A 334 -16.16 -17.09 19.26
C GLN A 334 -15.76 -17.56 20.64
N LEU A 335 -15.96 -18.84 20.93
CA LEU A 335 -15.56 -19.46 22.21
C LEU A 335 -14.04 -19.42 22.40
N ILE A 336 -13.26 -19.85 21.39
CA ILE A 336 -11.78 -19.87 21.41
C ILE A 336 -11.19 -18.47 21.60
N THR A 337 -11.79 -17.46 20.98
CA THR A 337 -11.31 -16.08 21.05
C THR A 337 -11.92 -15.30 22.23
N GLY A 338 -12.81 -15.91 22.99
CA GLY A 338 -13.48 -15.29 24.15
C GLY A 338 -14.46 -14.19 23.77
N GLN A 339 -15.02 -14.25 22.57
CA GLN A 339 -16.08 -13.34 22.16
C GLN A 339 -17.42 -13.73 22.75
N THR A 340 -18.33 -12.78 22.78
CA THR A 340 -19.73 -13.05 23.08
C THR A 340 -20.29 -13.99 22.01
N LEU A 341 -21.00 -15.05 22.45
CA LEU A 341 -21.70 -15.98 21.56
C LEU A 341 -22.91 -15.33 20.89
N TYR A 342 -22.66 -14.26 20.17
CA TYR A 342 -23.66 -13.50 19.44
C TYR A 342 -23.26 -13.43 17.98
N ARG A 343 -24.17 -13.78 17.09
CA ARG A 343 -23.96 -13.63 15.64
C ARG A 343 -24.56 -12.32 15.18
N PRO A 344 -23.76 -11.32 14.81
CA PRO A 344 -24.29 -10.06 14.27
C PRO A 344 -25.10 -10.32 13.01
N LYS A 345 -26.11 -9.49 12.78
CA LYS A 345 -26.94 -9.49 11.57
C LYS A 345 -26.42 -8.49 10.54
N VAL A 346 -25.61 -7.52 10.99
CA VAL A 346 -25.08 -6.45 10.17
C VAL A 346 -23.56 -6.46 10.21
N TYR A 347 -22.95 -6.52 9.05
CA TYR A 347 -21.50 -6.51 8.83
C TYR A 347 -21.08 -5.31 7.99
N SER A 348 -19.85 -4.87 8.12
CA SER A 348 -19.24 -3.81 7.34
C SER A 348 -17.86 -4.26 6.83
N GLU A 349 -17.21 -3.41 6.05
CA GLU A 349 -15.85 -3.61 5.60
C GLU A 349 -14.85 -3.72 6.75
N CYS A 350 -15.16 -3.16 7.92
CA CYS A 350 -14.34 -3.35 9.12
C CYS A 350 -14.16 -4.81 9.51
N VAL A 351 -15.12 -5.66 9.17
CA VAL A 351 -15.03 -7.11 9.41
C VAL A 351 -14.53 -7.84 8.18
N HIS A 352 -15.03 -7.49 6.99
CA HIS A 352 -14.72 -8.22 5.76
C HIS A 352 -13.40 -7.80 5.13
N GLY A 353 -13.26 -6.50 4.83
CA GLY A 353 -12.14 -5.97 4.08
C GLY A 353 -10.89 -5.79 4.91
N TYR A 354 -11.03 -5.30 6.14
CA TYR A 354 -9.89 -4.93 7.00
C TYR A 354 -9.48 -5.99 8.01
N PHE A 355 -10.20 -7.11 8.06
CA PHE A 355 -9.94 -8.14 9.07
C PHE A 355 -8.48 -8.61 9.10
N GLY A 356 -7.89 -8.56 10.30
CA GLY A 356 -6.52 -9.03 10.55
C GLY A 356 -5.39 -8.13 10.01
N LEU A 357 -5.70 -7.10 9.22
CA LEU A 357 -4.68 -6.24 8.63
C LEU A 357 -3.94 -5.40 9.66
N SER A 358 -4.66 -4.86 10.63
CA SER A 358 -4.08 -4.02 11.67
C SER A 358 -3.06 -4.75 12.53
N SER A 359 -3.34 -5.97 12.93
CA SER A 359 -2.38 -6.79 13.67
C SER A 359 -1.17 -7.14 12.81
N LEU A 360 -1.36 -7.46 11.52
CA LEU A 360 -0.27 -7.77 10.60
C LEU A 360 0.68 -6.57 10.44
N VAL A 361 0.13 -5.38 10.21
CA VAL A 361 0.96 -4.18 9.94
C VAL A 361 1.49 -3.52 11.20
N ASN A 362 0.82 -3.64 12.34
CA ASN A 362 1.09 -2.86 13.53
C ASN A 362 1.80 -3.63 14.65
N ASN A 363 1.58 -4.94 14.79
CA ASN A 363 2.08 -5.72 15.92
C ASN A 363 3.45 -6.34 15.64
N PRO A 364 4.57 -5.77 16.16
CA PRO A 364 5.91 -6.32 15.95
C PRO A 364 6.14 -7.62 16.76
N ALA A 365 5.30 -7.90 17.75
CA ALA A 365 5.38 -9.12 18.56
C ALA A 365 4.64 -10.30 17.91
N GLN A 366 3.90 -10.08 16.81
CA GLN A 366 3.21 -11.14 16.10
C GLN A 366 4.18 -12.17 15.53
N GLY A 367 4.09 -13.41 15.99
CA GLY A 367 5.14 -14.40 15.79
C GLY A 367 4.91 -15.40 14.64
N PHE A 368 3.83 -15.30 13.88
CA PHE A 368 3.47 -16.35 12.92
C PHE A 368 4.46 -16.50 11.75
N LEU A 369 5.22 -15.47 11.41
CA LEU A 369 6.29 -15.51 10.41
C LEU A 369 7.64 -15.99 10.96
N LYS A 370 7.81 -15.97 12.28
CA LYS A 370 9.07 -16.32 12.93
C LYS A 370 9.58 -17.74 12.65
N PRO A 371 8.71 -18.76 12.45
CA PRO A 371 9.18 -20.08 12.08
C PRO A 371 9.99 -20.17 10.77
N LEU A 372 9.88 -19.13 9.91
CA LEU A 372 10.65 -19.05 8.67
C LEU A 372 12.14 -18.75 8.89
N PHE A 373 12.54 -18.30 10.10
CA PHE A 373 13.86 -17.81 10.39
C PHE A 373 14.46 -18.47 11.64
N SER A 374 15.80 -18.42 11.76
CA SER A 374 16.51 -18.88 12.95
C SER A 374 16.12 -18.09 14.20
N GLN A 375 16.34 -18.65 15.39
CA GLN A 375 16.09 -17.96 16.65
C GLN A 375 16.88 -16.66 16.77
N THR A 376 18.12 -16.64 16.32
CA THR A 376 18.98 -15.44 16.34
C THR A 376 18.33 -14.28 15.56
N ILE A 377 17.82 -14.59 14.37
CA ILE A 377 17.13 -13.60 13.54
C ILE A 377 15.83 -13.13 14.19
N ASN A 378 15.07 -14.07 14.76
CA ASN A 378 13.82 -13.77 15.45
C ASN A 378 13.99 -12.83 16.64
N HIS A 379 15.12 -12.93 17.36
CA HIS A 379 15.43 -12.03 18.48
C HIS A 379 15.87 -10.65 18.05
N GLN A 380 16.43 -10.50 16.86
CA GLN A 380 17.00 -9.26 16.34
C GLN A 380 16.06 -8.50 15.39
N THR A 381 14.96 -9.10 14.97
CA THR A 381 14.12 -8.58 13.91
C THR A 381 12.68 -8.44 14.37
N ASN A 382 12.11 -7.24 14.15
CA ASN A 382 10.70 -6.96 14.26
C ASN A 382 10.14 -6.68 12.86
N TRP A 383 9.13 -7.44 12.47
CA TRP A 383 8.45 -7.25 11.19
C TRP A 383 7.14 -6.54 11.42
N SER A 384 7.07 -5.26 11.08
CA SER A 384 5.85 -4.47 11.04
C SER A 384 5.99 -3.37 9.97
N TYR A 385 4.88 -2.80 9.57
CA TYR A 385 4.86 -1.64 8.69
C TYR A 385 5.75 -0.48 9.21
N TRP A 386 5.69 -0.20 10.51
CA TRP A 386 6.50 0.85 11.14
C TRP A 386 7.98 0.55 11.05
N GLN A 387 8.36 -0.71 11.25
CA GLN A 387 9.76 -1.11 11.19
C GLN A 387 10.32 -1.08 9.76
N ASP A 388 9.51 -1.33 8.75
CA ASP A 388 9.89 -1.16 7.33
C ASP A 388 10.21 0.30 7.00
N LEU A 389 9.59 1.24 7.71
CA LEU A 389 9.86 2.67 7.61
C LEU A 389 10.86 3.21 8.65
N ALA A 390 11.50 2.37 9.44
CA ALA A 390 12.38 2.81 10.54
C ALA A 390 13.53 3.72 10.08
N LEU A 391 14.09 3.45 8.90
CA LEU A 391 15.16 4.27 8.32
C LEU A 391 14.72 5.72 8.03
N ILE A 392 13.43 5.94 7.88
CA ILE A 392 12.84 7.23 7.54
C ILE A 392 12.30 7.92 8.77
N THR A 393 11.53 7.19 9.59
CA THR A 393 10.64 7.78 10.60
C THR A 393 11.11 7.58 12.04
N GLN A 394 12.10 6.71 12.29
CA GLN A 394 12.59 6.47 13.64
C GLN A 394 13.45 7.65 14.13
N PRO A 395 13.07 8.34 15.21
CA PRO A 395 13.86 9.42 15.76
C PRO A 395 15.22 8.92 16.29
N LYS A 396 16.23 9.79 16.24
CA LYS A 396 17.57 9.48 16.73
C LYS A 396 17.52 9.18 18.23
N GLY A 397 18.11 8.06 18.63
CA GLY A 397 18.18 7.63 20.04
C GLY A 397 16.97 6.86 20.55
N GLU A 398 15.88 6.78 19.80
CA GLU A 398 14.74 5.95 20.14
C GLU A 398 14.95 4.50 19.69
N LYS A 399 14.55 3.55 20.56
CA LYS A 399 14.63 2.10 20.27
C LYS A 399 13.48 1.62 19.41
N ASN A 400 12.34 2.28 19.48
CA ASN A 400 11.12 1.88 18.81
C ASN A 400 10.75 2.87 17.70
N VAL A 401 10.14 2.37 16.64
CA VAL A 401 9.58 3.20 15.58
C VAL A 401 8.22 3.71 16.06
N PRO A 402 8.01 5.03 16.16
CA PRO A 402 6.74 5.58 16.62
C PRO A 402 5.65 5.40 15.57
N ALA A 403 4.41 5.34 16.02
CA ALA A 403 3.24 5.34 15.12
C ALA A 403 3.14 6.66 14.35
N LEU A 404 2.74 6.56 13.09
CA LEU A 404 2.49 7.71 12.21
C LEU A 404 1.03 8.18 12.28
N TRP A 405 0.16 7.48 12.99
CA TRP A 405 -1.24 7.85 13.16
C TRP A 405 -1.57 8.14 14.62
N ASP A 406 -2.61 8.91 14.82
CA ASP A 406 -3.06 9.39 16.12
C ASP A 406 -4.58 9.33 16.19
N ASN A 407 -5.15 9.05 17.37
CA ASN A 407 -6.57 9.20 17.57
C ASN A 407 -6.91 10.02 18.81
N GLN A 408 -5.94 10.76 19.34
CA GLN A 408 -6.20 11.69 20.42
C GLN A 408 -7.13 12.83 19.97
N GLY A 409 -8.22 13.03 20.69
CA GLY A 409 -9.21 14.06 20.37
C GLY A 409 -10.15 13.70 19.21
N VAL A 410 -9.97 12.56 18.54
CA VAL A 410 -10.88 12.11 17.49
C VAL A 410 -12.23 11.76 18.11
N GLN A 411 -13.30 12.38 17.62
CA GLN A 411 -14.66 12.26 18.09
C GLN A 411 -15.43 11.24 17.23
N TYR A 412 -15.17 9.95 17.44
CA TYR A 412 -15.84 8.90 16.66
C TYR A 412 -17.37 9.01 16.77
N GLY A 413 -18.04 8.98 15.61
CA GLY A 413 -19.51 9.11 15.52
C GLY A 413 -20.04 10.53 15.68
N LEU A 414 -19.20 11.58 15.56
CA LEU A 414 -19.63 12.98 15.68
C LEU A 414 -20.77 13.33 14.72
N LYS A 415 -20.65 12.96 13.43
CA LYS A 415 -21.76 13.18 12.47
C LYS A 415 -23.02 12.42 12.85
N GLY A 416 -22.87 11.20 13.37
CA GLY A 416 -24.01 10.43 13.89
C GLY A 416 -24.71 11.10 15.08
N LEU A 417 -23.96 11.74 15.98
CA LEU A 417 -24.51 12.58 17.04
C LEU A 417 -25.24 13.79 16.44
N GLN A 418 -24.62 14.53 15.55
CA GLN A 418 -25.22 15.71 14.90
C GLN A 418 -26.52 15.37 14.16
N GLN A 419 -26.60 14.18 13.58
CA GLN A 419 -27.80 13.69 12.86
C GLN A 419 -28.84 13.07 13.77
N GLY A 420 -28.60 12.99 15.09
CA GLY A 420 -29.50 12.36 16.05
C GLY A 420 -29.58 10.83 15.93
N VAL A 421 -28.69 10.20 15.18
CA VAL A 421 -28.58 8.73 15.06
C VAL A 421 -27.96 8.11 16.31
N LEU A 422 -27.01 8.81 16.91
CA LEU A 422 -26.42 8.45 18.20
C LEU A 422 -26.94 9.42 19.26
N SER A 423 -27.34 8.87 20.43
CA SER A 423 -27.62 9.72 21.59
C SER A 423 -26.33 10.31 22.18
N PRO A 424 -26.40 11.40 22.94
CA PRO A 424 -25.23 11.91 23.68
C PRO A 424 -24.54 10.85 24.55
N GLU A 425 -25.33 10.00 25.19
CA GLU A 425 -24.83 8.92 26.05
C GLU A 425 -24.07 7.86 25.22
N GLU A 426 -24.63 7.44 24.08
CA GLU A 426 -23.98 6.48 23.19
C GLU A 426 -22.66 7.05 22.63
N PHE A 427 -22.66 8.31 22.19
CA PHE A 427 -21.49 9.01 21.71
C PHE A 427 -20.40 9.11 22.80
N LEU A 428 -20.78 9.49 24.01
CA LEU A 428 -19.85 9.58 25.15
C LEU A 428 -19.31 8.21 25.54
N HIS A 429 -20.18 7.20 25.65
CA HIS A 429 -19.78 5.83 25.98
C HIS A 429 -18.79 5.27 24.95
N LEU A 430 -19.08 5.43 23.65
CA LEU A 430 -18.16 5.03 22.57
C LEU A 430 -16.80 5.68 22.76
N ASN A 431 -16.78 7.00 22.88
CA ASN A 431 -15.53 7.74 22.95
C ASN A 431 -14.75 7.57 24.27
N TYR A 432 -15.43 7.25 25.36
CA TYR A 432 -14.79 6.93 26.64
C TYR A 432 -14.07 5.56 26.59
N HIS A 433 -14.67 4.57 25.92
CA HIS A 433 -14.22 3.18 25.95
C HIS A 433 -13.43 2.73 24.73
N ILE A 434 -13.51 3.42 23.58
CA ILE A 434 -12.88 2.97 22.31
C ILE A 434 -11.37 2.73 22.45
N GLY A 435 -10.66 3.62 23.15
CA GLY A 435 -9.22 3.52 23.38
C GLY A 435 -8.35 3.75 22.15
N GLY A 436 -7.20 3.10 22.15
CA GLY A 436 -6.20 3.16 21.10
C GLY A 436 -5.27 1.96 21.16
N TRP A 437 -4.43 1.82 20.16
CA TRP A 437 -3.39 0.80 20.13
C TRP A 437 -2.30 1.12 21.16
N LYS A 438 -1.87 0.12 21.90
CA LYS A 438 -0.71 0.23 22.79
C LYS A 438 0.55 0.54 21.98
N GLN A 439 1.52 1.19 22.61
CA GLN A 439 2.84 1.38 22.02
C GLN A 439 3.45 0.02 21.65
N GLN A 440 4.19 -0.05 20.55
CA GLN A 440 4.77 -1.29 20.02
C GLN A 440 5.58 -2.07 21.04
N SER A 441 6.32 -1.38 21.94
CA SER A 441 7.07 -2.00 23.03
C SER A 441 6.21 -2.72 24.08
N LYS A 442 4.91 -2.41 24.14
CA LYS A 442 3.96 -3.00 25.08
C LYS A 442 3.01 -4.00 24.40
N GLN A 443 3.16 -4.21 23.11
CA GLN A 443 2.34 -5.14 22.37
C GLN A 443 2.79 -6.59 22.59
N GLN A 444 1.83 -7.49 22.65
CA GLN A 444 2.01 -8.92 22.88
C GLN A 444 1.63 -9.69 21.60
N PRO A 445 2.21 -10.89 21.39
CA PRO A 445 1.73 -11.81 20.36
C PRO A 445 0.24 -12.10 20.57
N GLU A 446 -0.51 -12.23 19.49
CA GLU A 446 -1.88 -12.70 19.54
C GLU A 446 -1.90 -14.17 20.02
N GLN A 447 -2.85 -14.50 20.89
CA GLN A 447 -2.96 -15.81 21.51
C GLN A 447 -4.40 -16.29 21.48
N LEU A 448 -4.59 -17.60 21.33
CA LEU A 448 -5.89 -18.24 21.56
C LEU A 448 -6.17 -18.30 23.07
N LEU A 449 -7.42 -18.08 23.45
CA LEU A 449 -7.83 -18.03 24.86
C LEU A 449 -7.45 -19.30 25.64
N PHE A 450 -7.60 -20.47 25.02
CA PHE A 450 -7.35 -21.77 25.63
C PHE A 450 -5.94 -22.33 25.36
N PHE A 451 -5.17 -21.69 24.48
CA PHE A 451 -3.82 -22.13 24.10
C PHE A 451 -2.83 -20.98 24.20
N PRO A 452 -2.56 -20.47 25.41
CA PRO A 452 -1.73 -19.29 25.62
C PRO A 452 -0.28 -19.48 25.16
N PHE A 453 0.19 -20.72 25.02
CA PHE A 453 1.55 -21.04 24.57
C PHE A 453 1.66 -21.21 23.05
N VAL A 454 0.55 -21.34 22.35
CA VAL A 454 0.52 -21.47 20.89
C VAL A 454 0.41 -20.09 20.27
N LYS A 455 1.47 -19.66 19.60
CA LYS A 455 1.44 -18.44 18.78
C LYS A 455 0.54 -18.68 17.59
N THR A 456 -0.63 -18.06 17.60
CA THR A 456 -1.62 -18.23 16.57
C THR A 456 -1.33 -17.38 15.35
N PRO A 457 -1.58 -17.87 14.14
CA PRO A 457 -1.64 -17.05 12.95
C PRO A 457 -2.65 -15.92 13.14
N ILE A 458 -2.35 -14.74 12.61
CA ILE A 458 -3.14 -13.53 12.76
C ILE A 458 -4.61 -13.72 12.34
N TRP A 459 -4.88 -14.51 11.32
CA TRP A 459 -6.24 -14.80 10.84
C TRP A 459 -7.08 -15.70 11.77
N LEU A 460 -6.47 -16.29 12.80
CA LEU A 460 -7.18 -17.05 13.83
C LEU A 460 -7.55 -16.19 15.04
N THR A 461 -6.96 -15.00 15.17
CA THR A 461 -7.26 -14.05 16.22
C THR A 461 -8.09 -12.91 15.65
N GLN A 462 -9.04 -12.43 16.44
CA GLN A 462 -9.82 -11.26 16.07
C GLN A 462 -9.31 -10.06 16.84
N TRP A 463 -9.18 -8.95 16.12
CA TRP A 463 -9.12 -7.59 16.66
C TRP A 463 -8.12 -7.35 17.81
N SER A 464 -7.02 -8.03 17.87
CA SER A 464 -5.91 -7.71 18.79
C SER A 464 -6.31 -7.09 20.14
N ARG A 465 -7.40 -7.56 20.78
CA ARG A 465 -7.98 -6.92 21.97
C ARG A 465 -6.98 -6.70 23.11
N HIS A 466 -5.94 -7.55 23.22
CA HIS A 466 -4.91 -7.46 24.24
C HIS A 466 -3.92 -6.31 23.95
N ASN A 467 -3.90 -5.80 22.72
CA ASN A 467 -3.04 -4.73 22.27
C ASN A 467 -3.78 -3.39 22.13
N ILE A 468 -5.06 -3.38 22.46
CA ILE A 468 -5.90 -2.18 22.53
C ILE A 468 -6.11 -1.82 24.00
N THR A 469 -6.05 -0.52 24.32
CA THR A 469 -6.22 -0.01 25.69
C THR A 469 -7.67 -0.10 26.12
N SER A 470 -7.91 -0.27 27.41
CA SER A 470 -9.24 -0.29 28.02
C SER A 470 -9.41 0.89 28.97
N ALA A 471 -10.65 1.31 29.17
CA ALA A 471 -11.03 2.25 30.21
C ALA A 471 -11.14 1.53 31.55
N ASP A 472 -10.73 2.24 32.58
CA ASP A 472 -10.97 1.90 34.00
C ASP A 472 -11.73 3.10 34.62
N ASP A 473 -11.22 3.69 35.74
CA ASP A 473 -11.73 4.93 36.30
C ASP A 473 -11.50 6.17 35.42
N LYS A 474 -10.70 6.01 34.37
CA LYS A 474 -10.33 7.01 33.37
C LYS A 474 -10.67 6.53 31.96
N PRO A 475 -10.89 7.47 31.02
CA PRO A 475 -11.12 7.09 29.63
C PRO A 475 -9.94 6.28 29.07
N ALA A 476 -10.25 5.33 28.19
CA ALA A 476 -9.26 4.49 27.57
C ALA A 476 -8.21 5.33 26.80
N GLN A 477 -6.94 5.08 27.09
CA GLN A 477 -5.84 5.84 26.49
C GLN A 477 -5.86 5.75 24.97
N ARG A 478 -5.81 6.90 24.30
CA ARG A 478 -5.75 7.00 22.84
C ARG A 478 -4.34 6.79 22.30
N THR A 479 -4.21 6.33 21.09
CA THR A 479 -2.91 6.24 20.41
C THR A 479 -2.32 7.63 20.22
N HIS A 480 -1.04 7.76 20.54
CA HIS A 480 -0.26 8.98 20.37
C HIS A 480 0.82 8.78 19.30
N SER A 481 0.81 9.62 18.28
CA SER A 481 1.83 9.65 17.24
C SER A 481 2.94 10.65 17.54
N ASN A 482 4.08 10.44 16.91
CA ASN A 482 5.23 11.35 17.00
C ASN A 482 5.23 12.34 15.83
N ILE A 483 5.16 13.64 16.12
CA ILE A 483 5.13 14.71 15.11
C ILE A 483 6.38 14.69 14.22
N ALA A 484 7.57 14.44 14.80
CA ALA A 484 8.80 14.40 14.02
C ALA A 484 8.79 13.23 13.01
N ALA A 485 8.27 12.07 13.43
CA ALA A 485 8.12 10.92 12.54
C ALA A 485 7.14 11.19 11.41
N ILE A 486 5.99 11.81 11.70
CA ILE A 486 5.02 12.21 10.66
C ILE A 486 5.68 13.21 9.69
N LYS A 487 6.38 14.22 10.19
CA LYS A 487 7.13 15.18 9.36
C LYS A 487 8.11 14.46 8.42
N GLN A 488 8.82 13.45 8.90
CA GLN A 488 9.73 12.68 8.06
C GLN A 488 8.97 11.84 6.99
N ALA A 489 7.82 11.25 7.36
CA ALA A 489 7.00 10.54 6.38
C ALA A 489 6.57 11.45 5.22
N TYR A 490 6.16 12.68 5.51
CA TYR A 490 5.88 13.69 4.48
C TYR A 490 7.12 14.03 3.66
N ARG A 491 8.21 14.38 4.33
CA ARG A 491 9.45 14.83 3.68
C ARG A 491 10.08 13.79 2.78
N PHE A 492 9.93 12.52 3.12
CA PHE A 492 10.45 11.41 2.33
C PHE A 492 9.42 10.77 1.39
N GLY A 493 8.34 11.48 1.10
CA GLY A 493 7.39 11.09 0.07
C GLY A 493 6.63 9.79 0.36
N GLN A 494 6.41 9.47 1.66
CA GLN A 494 5.54 8.35 2.05
C GLN A 494 4.06 8.75 2.08
N VAL A 495 3.79 10.05 2.04
CA VAL A 495 2.45 10.65 2.01
C VAL A 495 2.23 11.34 0.68
N TYR A 496 1.10 11.05 0.06
CA TYR A 496 0.70 11.69 -1.19
C TYR A 496 0.13 13.10 -0.92
N LEU A 497 0.71 14.08 -1.55
CA LEU A 497 0.36 15.51 -1.37
C LEU A 497 -0.53 16.04 -2.50
N GLY A 498 -0.73 15.26 -3.56
CA GLY A 498 -1.51 15.65 -4.71
C GLY A 498 -0.69 16.09 -5.93
N VAL A 499 0.62 15.89 -5.91
CA VAL A 499 1.47 16.21 -7.09
C VAL A 499 1.19 15.19 -8.19
N ASN A 500 0.50 15.62 -9.25
CA ASN A 500 0.13 14.77 -10.38
C ASN A 500 0.31 15.51 -11.72
N ASP A 501 1.53 15.51 -12.22
CA ASP A 501 1.90 16.17 -13.47
C ASP A 501 1.70 15.30 -14.71
N ILE A 502 1.30 14.04 -14.54
CA ILE A 502 1.14 13.06 -15.62
C ILE A 502 -0.33 12.69 -15.84
N PRO A 503 -0.73 12.37 -17.08
CA PRO A 503 -2.05 11.80 -17.37
C PRO A 503 -2.33 10.57 -16.51
N THR A 504 -3.44 10.58 -15.79
CA THR A 504 -3.82 9.51 -14.87
C THR A 504 -5.30 9.15 -15.05
N ILE A 505 -5.57 7.87 -15.31
CA ILE A 505 -6.92 7.30 -15.31
C ILE A 505 -7.01 6.33 -14.14
N ASP A 506 -7.65 6.78 -13.05
CA ASP A 506 -7.88 6.01 -11.83
C ASP A 506 -9.11 5.13 -12.02
N ILE A 507 -8.91 3.83 -12.07
CA ILE A 507 -9.98 2.85 -12.32
C ILE A 507 -10.31 2.13 -11.03
N HIS A 508 -11.58 2.14 -10.64
CA HIS A 508 -12.09 1.34 -9.55
C HIS A 508 -13.19 0.39 -10.00
N HIS A 509 -13.18 -0.84 -9.50
CA HIS A 509 -14.40 -1.63 -9.41
C HIS A 509 -15.22 -1.14 -8.22
N TYR A 510 -16.53 -1.07 -8.36
CA TYR A 510 -17.42 -0.82 -7.24
C TYR A 510 -17.54 -2.09 -6.39
N LEU A 511 -16.84 -2.12 -5.26
CA LEU A 511 -16.70 -3.30 -4.39
C LEU A 511 -17.36 -3.12 -3.02
N GLU A 512 -18.02 -2.00 -2.78
CA GLU A 512 -18.70 -1.68 -1.53
C GLU A 512 -19.82 -2.67 -1.20
N GLU A 513 -20.49 -3.22 -2.21
CA GLU A 513 -21.52 -4.26 -2.00
C GLU A 513 -20.92 -5.59 -1.52
N GLN A 514 -19.65 -5.85 -1.80
CA GLN A 514 -18.91 -7.01 -1.34
C GLN A 514 -18.27 -6.78 0.03
N LEU A 515 -18.44 -5.60 0.62
CA LEU A 515 -17.79 -5.15 1.84
C LEU A 515 -16.25 -5.30 1.76
N ASP A 516 -15.69 -4.98 0.60
CA ASP A 516 -14.26 -5.00 0.35
C ASP A 516 -13.60 -3.71 0.85
N MET A 517 -12.30 -3.78 1.16
CA MET A 517 -11.52 -2.64 1.65
C MET A 517 -11.22 -1.58 0.57
N HIS A 518 -11.46 -1.89 -0.70
CA HIS A 518 -11.18 -1.01 -1.82
C HIS A 518 -12.37 -0.10 -2.13
N HIS A 519 -12.49 0.96 -1.33
CA HIS A 519 -13.56 1.94 -1.49
C HIS A 519 -13.27 2.96 -2.57
N ILE A 520 -14.28 3.32 -3.37
CA ILE A 520 -14.16 4.38 -4.36
C ILE A 520 -13.91 5.76 -3.73
N SER A 521 -14.30 5.96 -2.46
CA SER A 521 -14.03 7.20 -1.71
C SER A 521 -12.53 7.56 -1.66
N THR A 522 -11.64 6.58 -1.79
CA THR A 522 -10.18 6.80 -1.80
C THR A 522 -9.69 7.49 -3.07
N SER A 523 -10.35 7.28 -4.22
CA SER A 523 -10.11 8.05 -5.45
C SER A 523 -10.50 9.51 -5.27
N PHE A 524 -11.60 9.80 -4.57
CA PHE A 524 -12.02 11.18 -4.28
C PHE A 524 -11.10 11.84 -3.25
N ALA A 525 -10.62 11.11 -2.24
CA ALA A 525 -9.59 11.59 -1.34
C ALA A 525 -8.29 11.98 -2.09
N THR A 526 -7.88 11.14 -3.05
CA THR A 526 -6.74 11.43 -3.94
C THR A 526 -7.00 12.67 -4.80
N ARG A 527 -8.18 12.75 -5.41
CA ARG A 527 -8.62 13.90 -6.24
C ARG A 527 -8.60 15.20 -5.47
N LEU A 528 -9.10 15.22 -4.24
CA LEU A 528 -9.10 16.42 -3.38
C LEU A 528 -7.67 16.88 -3.05
N ARG A 529 -6.73 15.97 -2.87
CA ARG A 529 -5.32 16.33 -2.69
C ARG A 529 -4.74 16.93 -3.97
N ILE A 530 -5.05 16.37 -5.14
CA ILE A 530 -4.64 16.91 -6.45
C ILE A 530 -5.23 18.31 -6.65
N LEU A 531 -6.52 18.48 -6.40
CA LEU A 531 -7.20 19.77 -6.52
C LEU A 531 -6.59 20.81 -5.57
N LYS A 532 -6.29 20.43 -4.33
CA LYS A 532 -5.62 21.31 -3.36
C LYS A 532 -4.23 21.74 -3.82
N TYR A 533 -3.48 20.84 -4.47
CA TYR A 533 -2.12 21.14 -4.92
C TYR A 533 -2.10 21.94 -6.24
N HIS A 534 -2.85 21.48 -7.26
CA HIS A 534 -2.82 22.05 -8.60
C HIS A 534 -3.87 23.12 -8.87
N GLY A 535 -4.93 23.20 -8.06
CA GLY A 535 -6.10 24.04 -8.32
C GLY A 535 -6.96 23.56 -9.50
N ASN A 536 -6.65 22.43 -10.11
CA ASN A 536 -7.38 21.85 -11.24
C ASN A 536 -7.16 20.33 -11.32
N LEU A 537 -7.96 19.67 -12.19
CA LEU A 537 -7.96 18.23 -12.41
C LEU A 537 -7.59 17.83 -13.84
N LYS A 538 -6.88 18.69 -14.57
CA LYS A 538 -6.61 18.49 -16.02
C LYS A 538 -5.96 17.14 -16.34
N ASN A 539 -5.16 16.57 -15.44
CA ASN A 539 -4.43 15.32 -15.64
C ASN A 539 -5.04 14.12 -14.89
N HIS A 540 -6.20 14.25 -14.25
CA HIS A 540 -6.76 13.16 -13.43
C HIS A 540 -8.20 12.85 -13.81
N ARG A 541 -8.47 11.55 -14.06
CA ARG A 541 -9.81 11.02 -14.35
C ARG A 541 -10.14 9.88 -13.41
N ILE A 542 -11.41 9.75 -13.05
CA ILE A 542 -11.95 8.63 -12.28
C ILE A 542 -12.91 7.85 -13.14
N TRP A 543 -12.62 6.56 -13.30
CA TRP A 543 -13.44 5.59 -13.98
C TRP A 543 -13.90 4.52 -13.01
N ILE A 544 -15.18 4.44 -12.71
CA ILE A 544 -15.74 3.40 -11.85
C ILE A 544 -16.50 2.41 -12.71
N SER A 545 -16.29 1.12 -12.45
CA SER A 545 -16.96 0.05 -13.22
C SER A 545 -17.60 -0.97 -12.28
N ASN A 546 -18.57 -1.69 -12.82
CA ASN A 546 -19.04 -2.91 -12.20
C ASN A 546 -17.87 -3.90 -12.02
N LYS A 547 -17.92 -4.73 -10.97
CA LYS A 547 -16.86 -5.72 -10.65
C LYS A 547 -16.55 -6.72 -11.77
N HIS A 548 -17.45 -6.91 -12.71
CA HIS A 548 -17.29 -7.87 -13.83
C HIS A 548 -16.61 -7.25 -15.04
N TYR A 549 -16.48 -5.93 -15.09
CA TYR A 549 -15.87 -5.21 -16.21
C TYR A 549 -14.69 -4.35 -15.75
N THR A 550 -13.61 -4.34 -16.52
CA THR A 550 -12.46 -3.47 -16.29
C THR A 550 -12.07 -2.76 -17.59
N PRO A 551 -12.24 -1.44 -17.71
CA PRO A 551 -12.01 -0.68 -18.95
C PRO A 551 -10.52 -0.45 -19.22
N LEU A 552 -9.70 -1.51 -19.21
CA LEU A 552 -8.25 -1.41 -19.38
C LEU A 552 -7.83 -1.07 -20.81
N ASN A 553 -8.47 -1.68 -21.81
CA ASN A 553 -8.13 -1.41 -23.20
C ASN A 553 -8.40 0.05 -23.55
N GLU A 554 -9.56 0.55 -23.12
CA GLU A 554 -10.00 1.93 -23.30
C GLU A 554 -9.06 2.90 -22.58
N ALA A 555 -8.60 2.56 -21.38
CA ALA A 555 -7.65 3.38 -20.63
C ALA A 555 -6.28 3.45 -21.32
N PHE A 556 -5.77 2.32 -21.82
CA PHE A 556 -4.52 2.30 -22.58
C PHE A 556 -4.63 3.11 -23.87
N GLU A 557 -5.74 2.99 -24.61
CA GLU A 557 -5.97 3.74 -25.85
C GLU A 557 -6.12 5.23 -25.58
N ALA A 558 -6.85 5.62 -24.54
CA ALA A 558 -7.00 7.00 -24.15
C ALA A 558 -5.64 7.62 -23.71
N LEU A 559 -4.84 6.90 -22.92
CA LEU A 559 -3.53 7.38 -22.51
C LEU A 559 -2.52 7.42 -23.67
N ASP A 560 -2.56 6.44 -24.56
CA ASP A 560 -1.71 6.45 -25.77
C ASP A 560 -1.98 7.69 -26.64
N LEU A 561 -3.23 7.98 -26.87
CA LEU A 561 -3.64 9.17 -27.60
C LEU A 561 -3.26 10.47 -26.84
N TRP A 562 -3.48 10.49 -25.51
CA TRP A 562 -3.14 11.64 -24.67
C TRP A 562 -1.65 11.94 -24.69
N LEU A 563 -0.80 10.92 -24.52
CA LEU A 563 0.66 11.07 -24.53
C LEU A 563 1.20 11.42 -25.92
N THR A 564 0.59 10.93 -26.99
CA THR A 564 1.00 11.21 -28.36
C THR A 564 0.62 12.60 -28.80
N THR A 565 -0.59 13.05 -28.46
CA THR A 565 -1.12 14.38 -28.87
C THR A 565 -0.84 15.48 -27.85
N GLN A 566 -0.38 15.13 -26.65
CA GLN A 566 -0.20 16.06 -25.52
C GLN A 566 -1.50 16.78 -25.10
N LYS A 567 -2.65 16.20 -25.43
CA LYS A 567 -3.98 16.71 -25.11
C LYS A 567 -4.88 15.57 -24.62
N ALA A 568 -5.67 15.84 -23.58
CA ALA A 568 -6.68 14.90 -23.12
C ALA A 568 -7.67 14.64 -24.26
N PRO A 569 -7.83 13.39 -24.70
CA PRO A 569 -8.83 13.06 -25.72
C PRO A 569 -10.24 13.11 -25.13
N LEU A 570 -11.25 13.28 -25.97
CA LEU A 570 -12.66 13.38 -25.56
C LEU A 570 -13.12 12.15 -24.76
N ASN A 571 -12.60 10.97 -25.12
CA ASN A 571 -12.90 9.72 -24.40
C ASN A 571 -12.15 9.56 -23.07
N ALA A 572 -11.36 10.51 -22.65
CA ALA A 572 -10.69 10.56 -21.34
C ALA A 572 -11.40 11.52 -20.36
N SER A 573 -12.74 11.61 -20.38
CA SER A 573 -13.55 12.24 -19.34
C SER A 573 -13.69 11.33 -18.10
N ASP A 574 -14.20 11.87 -17.00
CA ASP A 574 -14.71 11.05 -15.89
C ASP A 574 -15.91 10.22 -16.39
N ARG A 575 -16.04 8.97 -15.92
CA ARG A 575 -17.12 8.10 -16.35
C ARG A 575 -17.39 6.92 -15.44
N CYS A 576 -18.54 6.31 -15.63
CA CYS A 576 -18.86 5.03 -15.01
C CYS A 576 -19.43 4.04 -16.04
N PHE A 577 -19.22 2.75 -15.72
CA PHE A 577 -19.52 1.63 -16.63
C PHE A 577 -20.41 0.61 -15.95
N GLY A 578 -21.37 0.08 -16.68
CA GLY A 578 -22.19 -1.03 -16.26
C GLY A 578 -21.50 -2.39 -16.36
N GLU A 579 -22.29 -3.44 -16.27
CA GLU A 579 -21.79 -4.81 -16.14
C GLU A 579 -21.17 -5.34 -17.43
N GLU A 580 -21.71 -4.95 -18.58
CA GLU A 580 -21.21 -5.36 -19.90
C GLU A 580 -20.20 -4.37 -20.50
N GLY A 581 -19.87 -3.29 -19.76
CA GLY A 581 -18.93 -2.26 -20.18
C GLY A 581 -19.57 -1.08 -20.92
N GLU A 582 -20.89 -0.99 -20.92
CA GLU A 582 -21.61 0.18 -21.40
C GLU A 582 -21.32 1.40 -20.54
N VAL A 583 -21.13 2.56 -21.15
CA VAL A 583 -20.95 3.83 -20.44
C VAL A 583 -22.31 4.28 -19.92
N ILE A 584 -22.47 4.33 -18.60
CA ILE A 584 -23.68 4.81 -17.94
C ILE A 584 -23.73 6.34 -18.04
N ALA A 585 -22.66 7.00 -17.68
CA ALA A 585 -22.51 8.45 -17.77
C ALA A 585 -21.05 8.85 -17.93
N ASP A 586 -20.79 10.01 -18.52
CA ASP A 586 -19.47 10.62 -18.64
C ASP A 586 -19.54 12.15 -18.59
N GLY A 587 -18.45 12.79 -18.15
CA GLY A 587 -18.34 14.24 -18.02
C GLY A 587 -17.77 14.68 -16.68
N GLU A 588 -17.59 15.99 -16.49
CA GLU A 588 -16.90 16.54 -15.31
C GLU A 588 -17.73 16.44 -14.01
N GLU A 589 -19.06 16.48 -14.11
CA GLU A 589 -19.97 16.55 -12.96
C GLU A 589 -20.56 15.20 -12.53
N VAL A 590 -20.28 14.11 -13.27
CA VAL A 590 -20.89 12.80 -13.04
C VAL A 590 -20.58 12.22 -11.66
N TRP A 591 -19.49 12.70 -11.03
CA TRP A 591 -19.04 12.28 -9.70
C TRP A 591 -19.30 13.30 -8.59
N ASN A 592 -20.01 14.41 -8.86
CA ASN A 592 -20.37 15.34 -7.79
C ASN A 592 -21.10 14.61 -6.66
N GLY A 593 -20.99 15.13 -5.43
CA GLY A 593 -21.59 14.56 -4.24
C GLY A 593 -21.04 15.21 -2.95
N ASP A 594 -21.29 14.60 -1.81
CA ASP A 594 -20.85 15.11 -0.50
C ASP A 594 -19.36 15.45 -0.41
N TRP A 595 -18.50 14.73 -1.14
CA TRP A 595 -17.06 14.93 -1.11
C TRP A 595 -16.62 16.32 -1.62
N ASN A 596 -17.39 16.94 -2.48
CA ASN A 596 -17.16 18.30 -3.02
C ASN A 596 -18.30 19.28 -2.70
N ASN A 597 -19.24 18.85 -1.85
CA ASN A 597 -20.38 19.65 -1.42
C ASN A 597 -21.28 20.13 -2.59
N GLN A 598 -21.54 19.22 -3.52
CA GLN A 598 -22.44 19.40 -4.66
C GLN A 598 -23.53 18.32 -4.64
N ASP A 599 -24.58 18.53 -5.40
CA ASP A 599 -25.61 17.51 -5.62
C ASP A 599 -25.01 16.30 -6.35
N ASP A 600 -25.53 15.09 -6.02
CA ASP A 600 -25.04 13.86 -6.59
C ASP A 600 -25.11 13.83 -8.12
N GLY A 601 -23.99 13.61 -8.76
CA GLY A 601 -23.90 13.34 -10.18
C GLY A 601 -24.48 11.97 -10.56
N GLU A 602 -24.61 11.70 -11.85
CA GLU A 602 -25.25 10.48 -12.33
C GLU A 602 -24.49 9.21 -11.91
N CYS A 603 -23.17 9.23 -12.04
CA CYS A 603 -22.32 8.11 -11.57
C CYS A 603 -22.36 7.96 -10.04
N ALA A 604 -22.40 9.05 -9.28
CA ALA A 604 -22.50 9.00 -7.83
C ALA A 604 -23.84 8.44 -7.34
N ARG A 605 -24.93 8.71 -8.06
CA ARG A 605 -26.25 8.09 -7.78
C ARG A 605 -26.25 6.60 -8.10
N HIS A 606 -25.54 6.18 -9.15
CA HIS A 606 -25.46 4.77 -9.55
C HIS A 606 -24.52 3.97 -8.64
N PHE A 607 -23.40 4.58 -8.24
CA PHE A 607 -22.37 4.03 -7.38
C PHE A 607 -22.18 4.92 -6.13
N PRO A 608 -23.01 4.77 -5.08
CA PRO A 608 -22.95 5.61 -3.89
C PRO A 608 -21.58 5.66 -3.23
N ILE A 609 -21.13 6.86 -2.87
CA ILE A 609 -19.80 7.09 -2.29
C ILE A 609 -19.95 7.09 -0.77
N TYR A 610 -19.45 6.05 -0.10
CA TYR A 610 -19.45 5.97 1.36
C TYR A 610 -18.28 6.73 1.95
N THR A 611 -18.41 7.14 3.21
CA THR A 611 -17.39 7.84 3.98
C THR A 611 -16.46 6.84 4.70
N ASN A 612 -15.78 7.29 5.74
CA ASN A 612 -14.99 6.46 6.65
C ASN A 612 -15.07 7.02 8.09
N SER A 613 -14.49 6.31 9.05
CA SER A 613 -14.50 6.66 10.46
C SER A 613 -14.02 8.08 10.76
N ARG A 614 -13.02 8.55 10.04
CA ARG A 614 -12.43 9.87 10.26
C ARG A 614 -13.31 10.99 9.70
N ILE A 615 -13.97 10.77 8.57
CA ILE A 615 -14.97 11.68 8.02
C ILE A 615 -16.18 11.75 8.95
N GLN A 616 -16.62 10.61 9.51
CA GLN A 616 -17.69 10.56 10.51
C GLN A 616 -17.30 11.25 11.82
N ALA A 617 -16.02 11.33 12.14
CA ALA A 617 -15.48 12.11 13.26
C ALA A 617 -15.26 13.60 12.95
N GLY A 618 -15.72 14.10 11.80
CA GLY A 618 -15.57 15.49 11.35
C GLY A 618 -14.30 15.78 10.55
N GLY A 619 -13.50 14.77 10.23
CA GLY A 619 -12.27 14.90 9.42
C GLY A 619 -12.56 15.20 7.95
N PRO A 620 -11.55 15.73 7.24
CA PRO A 620 -11.70 16.08 5.83
C PRO A 620 -11.73 14.83 4.92
N TRP A 621 -12.49 14.90 3.85
CA TRP A 621 -12.56 13.86 2.83
C TRP A 621 -11.19 13.49 2.21
N ALA A 622 -10.28 14.46 2.15
CA ALA A 622 -8.91 14.22 1.67
C ALA A 622 -8.10 13.23 2.53
N GLY A 623 -8.56 12.89 3.75
CA GLY A 623 -7.91 11.95 4.65
C GLY A 623 -6.46 12.31 5.01
N SER A 624 -6.13 13.61 5.02
CA SER A 624 -4.76 14.13 5.13
C SER A 624 -4.39 14.67 6.52
N VAL A 625 -5.14 14.28 7.55
CA VAL A 625 -4.86 14.70 8.95
C VAL A 625 -4.52 13.46 9.77
N PHE A 626 -3.24 13.25 10.05
CA PHE A 626 -2.74 12.12 10.85
C PHE A 626 -2.71 12.44 12.34
N LYS A 627 -2.44 13.71 12.66
CA LYS A 627 -2.48 14.25 14.02
C LYS A 627 -3.15 15.62 14.01
N CYS A 628 -4.39 15.68 14.51
CA CYS A 628 -5.13 16.94 14.55
C CYS A 628 -4.57 17.94 15.57
N GLN A 629 -4.76 19.22 15.31
CA GLN A 629 -4.74 20.25 16.34
C GLN A 629 -5.99 20.10 17.19
N ARG A 630 -5.91 20.49 18.48
CA ARG A 630 -7.02 20.29 19.41
C ARG A 630 -7.44 21.61 20.03
N ILE A 631 -8.75 21.70 20.30
CA ILE A 631 -9.38 22.76 21.08
C ILE A 631 -9.96 22.17 22.37
N SER A 632 -10.18 23.01 23.38
CA SER A 632 -10.86 22.55 24.59
C SER A 632 -12.32 22.16 24.32
N VAL A 633 -12.88 21.32 25.16
CA VAL A 633 -14.29 20.94 25.09
C VAL A 633 -15.18 22.17 25.15
N GLU A 634 -14.86 23.14 26.01
CA GLU A 634 -15.63 24.39 26.10
C GLU A 634 -15.58 25.20 24.83
N GLN A 635 -14.41 25.28 24.18
CA GLN A 635 -14.31 25.93 22.88
C GLN A 635 -15.13 25.20 21.82
N ALA A 636 -15.10 23.87 21.81
CA ALA A 636 -15.89 23.06 20.86
C ALA A 636 -17.38 23.28 21.03
N ILE A 637 -17.91 23.30 22.28
CA ILE A 637 -19.31 23.63 22.56
C ILE A 637 -19.63 25.05 22.10
N LYS A 638 -18.79 26.02 22.45
CA LYS A 638 -19.01 27.43 22.09
C LYS A 638 -18.98 27.65 20.57
N GLN A 639 -18.16 26.90 19.85
CA GLN A 639 -18.07 26.95 18.37
C GLN A 639 -19.19 26.17 17.67
N GLY A 640 -20.07 25.50 18.40
CA GLY A 640 -21.17 24.75 17.82
C GLY A 640 -20.75 23.45 17.13
N VAL A 641 -19.63 22.85 17.53
CA VAL A 641 -19.13 21.59 16.94
C VAL A 641 -20.18 20.47 17.00
N TYR A 642 -21.06 20.50 17.97
CA TYR A 642 -22.09 19.48 18.17
C TYR A 642 -23.45 19.84 17.60
N HIS A 643 -23.61 21.04 17.04
CA HIS A 643 -24.89 21.51 16.50
C HIS A 643 -25.48 20.49 15.50
N PRO A 644 -26.83 20.23 15.55
CA PRO A 644 -27.83 20.91 16.35
C PRO A 644 -28.05 20.37 17.77
N ILE A 645 -27.25 19.40 18.23
CA ILE A 645 -27.38 18.80 19.55
C ILE A 645 -26.76 19.73 20.62
N ASP A 646 -27.50 20.08 21.64
CA ASP A 646 -26.97 20.82 22.80
C ASP A 646 -26.20 19.87 23.74
N MET A 647 -24.89 19.96 23.70
CA MET A 647 -23.98 19.20 24.57
C MET A 647 -23.59 19.94 25.86
N THR A 648 -24.16 21.11 26.13
CA THR A 648 -23.89 21.86 27.36
C THR A 648 -24.20 21.05 28.63
N PRO A 649 -25.31 20.29 28.73
CA PRO A 649 -25.60 19.44 29.88
C PRO A 649 -24.56 18.31 30.08
N TYR A 650 -23.87 17.95 29.06
CA TYR A 650 -22.86 16.86 29.05
C TYR A 650 -21.40 17.36 29.13
N ARG A 651 -21.18 18.66 29.37
CA ARG A 651 -19.85 19.30 29.35
C ARG A 651 -18.83 18.56 30.21
N ASP A 652 -19.19 18.22 31.45
CA ASP A 652 -18.25 17.58 32.38
C ASP A 652 -17.89 16.15 31.93
N LYS A 653 -18.87 15.39 31.41
CA LYS A 653 -18.63 14.07 30.82
C LYS A 653 -17.77 14.15 29.54
N LEU A 654 -18.00 15.17 28.71
CA LEU A 654 -17.17 15.44 27.54
C LEU A 654 -15.72 15.76 27.96
N ALA A 655 -15.54 16.64 28.94
CA ALA A 655 -14.22 17.00 29.46
C ALA A 655 -13.50 15.78 30.07
N GLN A 656 -14.23 14.91 30.75
CA GLN A 656 -13.69 13.64 31.24
C GLN A 656 -13.31 12.71 30.10
N THR A 657 -14.14 12.59 29.05
CA THR A 657 -13.89 11.73 27.89
C THR A 657 -12.71 12.22 27.05
N PHE A 658 -12.59 13.52 26.91
CA PHE A 658 -11.55 14.19 26.12
C PHE A 658 -10.68 15.14 26.99
N PRO A 659 -9.90 14.60 27.95
CA PRO A 659 -9.16 15.42 28.91
C PRO A 659 -8.10 16.33 28.25
N ASN A 660 -7.70 16.01 27.02
CA ASN A 660 -6.73 16.78 26.24
C ASN A 660 -7.39 17.56 25.07
N GLY A 661 -8.71 17.72 25.11
CA GLY A 661 -9.48 18.39 24.07
C GLY A 661 -9.84 17.51 22.87
N VAL A 662 -10.55 18.11 21.92
CA VAL A 662 -11.09 17.47 20.72
C VAL A 662 -10.42 18.01 19.46
N CYS A 663 -10.42 17.23 18.37
CA CYS A 663 -9.85 17.64 17.09
C CYS A 663 -10.55 18.88 16.53
N ASP A 664 -9.74 19.83 16.09
CA ASP A 664 -10.13 20.97 15.25
C ASP A 664 -9.67 20.71 13.81
N TYR A 665 -10.54 20.15 13.00
CA TYR A 665 -10.25 19.85 11.60
C TYR A 665 -10.30 21.08 10.66
N SER A 666 -10.59 22.26 11.18
CA SER A 666 -10.39 23.53 10.43
C SER A 666 -8.90 23.86 10.31
N LYS A 667 -8.07 23.21 11.11
CA LYS A 667 -6.62 23.39 11.14
C LYS A 667 -5.91 22.25 10.39
N PRO A 668 -4.74 22.54 9.79
CA PRO A 668 -3.95 21.51 9.13
C PRO A 668 -3.40 20.49 10.13
N ASP A 669 -2.96 19.34 9.58
CA ASP A 669 -2.22 18.32 10.32
C ASP A 669 -0.97 18.89 10.99
N LEU A 670 -0.81 18.67 12.29
CA LEU A 670 0.37 19.10 13.06
C LEU A 670 1.70 18.57 12.53
N GLY A 671 1.65 17.40 11.88
CA GLY A 671 2.82 16.76 11.30
C GLY A 671 3.12 17.21 9.87
N ASN A 672 2.24 17.95 9.20
CA ASN A 672 2.43 18.38 7.82
C ASN A 672 3.38 19.59 7.75
N PRO A 673 4.63 19.44 7.29
CA PRO A 673 5.57 20.55 7.19
C PRO A 673 5.26 21.52 6.02
N PHE A 674 4.28 21.17 5.18
CA PHE A 674 3.92 21.91 3.97
C PHE A 674 2.54 22.56 4.07
N SER A 675 1.94 22.61 5.26
CA SER A 675 0.60 23.13 5.48
C SER A 675 0.43 24.61 5.09
N GLU A 676 1.51 25.39 5.14
CA GLU A 676 1.54 26.82 4.83
C GLU A 676 1.92 27.10 3.36
N LEU A 677 2.37 26.08 2.63
CA LEU A 677 2.79 26.24 1.24
C LEU A 677 1.58 26.10 0.31
N ASN A 678 0.72 27.11 0.27
CA ASN A 678 -0.40 27.18 -0.65
C ASN A 678 0.08 27.10 -2.12
N GLY A 679 0.03 25.90 -2.70
CA GLY A 679 0.22 25.68 -4.14
C GLY A 679 1.64 25.88 -4.69
N LYS A 680 2.62 26.22 -3.87
CA LYS A 680 4.01 26.43 -4.31
C LYS A 680 4.97 25.58 -3.47
N LEU A 681 4.93 24.27 -3.70
CA LEU A 681 5.98 23.40 -3.21
C LEU A 681 7.23 23.62 -4.06
N SER A 682 8.26 24.23 -3.48
CA SER A 682 9.56 24.33 -4.11
C SER A 682 10.20 22.94 -4.14
N LEU A 683 10.39 22.43 -5.34
CA LEU A 683 11.09 21.17 -5.57
C LEU A 683 12.60 21.42 -5.45
N SER A 684 13.17 21.28 -4.27
CA SER A 684 14.63 21.30 -4.12
C SER A 684 15.21 19.89 -4.17
N PRO A 685 16.40 19.73 -4.80
CA PRO A 685 17.08 18.46 -4.80
C PRO A 685 17.42 18.04 -3.37
N LEU A 686 17.13 16.80 -3.03
CA LEU A 686 17.60 16.19 -1.79
C LEU A 686 19.13 16.27 -1.70
N LYS A 687 19.62 16.73 -0.55
CA LYS A 687 20.94 16.29 -0.11
C LYS A 687 20.85 14.78 0.07
N SER A 688 21.72 14.04 -0.63
CA SER A 688 21.73 12.58 -0.59
C SER A 688 21.75 12.06 0.84
N LEU A 689 20.87 11.09 1.13
CA LEU A 689 21.09 10.24 2.30
C LEU A 689 22.47 9.60 2.14
N PRO A 690 23.34 9.60 3.16
CA PRO A 690 24.63 8.93 3.04
C PRO A 690 24.40 7.48 2.66
N VAL A 691 24.98 7.08 1.56
CA VAL A 691 25.06 5.68 1.15
C VAL A 691 25.76 4.96 2.30
N ALA A 692 25.13 3.95 2.89
CA ALA A 692 25.78 3.14 3.89
C ALA A 692 27.06 2.59 3.23
N LYS A 693 28.25 3.03 3.71
CA LYS A 693 29.49 2.42 3.30
C LYS A 693 29.35 0.94 3.60
N SER A 694 29.53 0.10 2.60
CA SER A 694 29.78 -1.31 2.80
C SER A 694 30.90 -1.38 3.82
N SER A 695 30.68 -2.00 4.96
CA SER A 695 31.78 -2.41 5.82
C SER A 695 32.59 -3.40 5.00
N GLU A 696 33.62 -2.90 4.32
CA GLU A 696 34.70 -3.75 3.91
C GLU A 696 35.25 -4.38 5.17
N GLN A 697 35.31 -5.63 5.13
CA GLN A 697 35.73 -6.61 6.09
C GLN A 697 37.09 -6.33 6.69
N SER A 698 37.20 -6.56 7.95
CA SER A 698 38.33 -7.29 8.50
C SER A 698 37.83 -8.53 9.24
#